data_07085cd8bfea6a1879f95be3c0532211
#
_entry.id   07085cd8bfea6a1879f95be3c0532211
#
_cell.length_a   1.000
_cell.length_b   1.000
_cell.length_c   1.000
_cell.angle_alpha   90.00
_cell.angle_beta   90.00
_cell.angle_gamma   90.00
#
_symmetry.space_group_name_H-M   'P 1'
#
loop_
_entity.id
_entity.type
_entity.pdbx_description
1 polymer ?
#
loop_
_entity_poly.entity_id
_entity_poly.type
_entity_poly.pdbx_seq_one_letter_code
_entity_poly.pdbx_strand_id
1 'polypeptide(L)'
;MVLRYLLVALSFLILTCPGQLLAADIVTAELPASGAVAQTPVFPGLSELGARSTMLANFVSQSTDKLKQFVELSKLHETLAGLSGQFRKLKEEIQPLGAPENWYVDRLTLYLSQFGQLHQNLNNLQELLTSRQQDVEHIRNQAQQEIAFWDSWAVELKKQQLQIPEQTLREVQQQLEKMNVTLKKQFDQLLPLQEQTATFQRELLATSDELSQALQKLRQATFRKNAHSFFSKRFYTQFEPDLWVQVQAGLTAAYRFDPTFFQENGFEIGLALVVLVGIVGLLFYYRKRFSQMDEWQFVLRHPLAAGSFIAVVMFWLWAPPLPALLHFMTQLLAVVAATSMAVSLVENRRQAWVLVLTAVVFLITSAFRMIALPQPLFRLYLAFLAVIFIPSLLQQISLSIRLRGTKAGRLFRALLRLAILVLAVSLVGQFAGYMNFSTWMIQATFETGMTILFARMTLLLGHGALELLKNLLSHSQQLFFARFSDELTLHLNRLLRVVVIGFSFFYLLPVWRIFATLNEAWSVLSQFGFDLGAVHVSLQMLGLAGLAFYLAIQLSWLLQAMTETQLFSRQSIDRGVRDAIKKLIHYAIVMIGFMVALSFLGVKLQNFIVLLGAFGVGIGFGLQDIVNNFLSGLILLFERPIKVGDGVLIDGEYGTVTRIGLRSTVVQSLDESEWIVPNAQMISQKVTNWTLSTRRVRLVVPVGVAYGSDLEKVLAILKETGEQHPEILKDPPPGPLFIQFGNSSLDFELRVWIPNVDSRPKIKNELLLEIDRRFREAGVEIPFPQQDLHLRSVSPEILPMAPNR
;
A
#
# COMPACT_ATOMS: atom_id res chain seq x y z
N MET A 1 8.51 19.61 -1.19
CA MET A 1 9.35 19.14 -2.31
C MET A 1 9.96 17.75 -2.05
N VAL A 2 10.62 17.54 -0.92
CA VAL A 2 11.27 16.25 -0.55
C VAL A 2 10.27 15.08 -0.52
N LEU A 3 9.03 15.28 -0.05
CA LEU A 3 7.99 14.23 -0.03
C LEU A 3 7.54 13.81 -1.44
N ARG A 4 7.55 14.73 -2.41
CA ARG A 4 7.29 14.40 -3.83
C ARG A 4 8.41 13.56 -4.43
N TYR A 5 9.66 13.81 -4.06
CA TYR A 5 10.79 13.01 -4.53
C TYR A 5 10.89 11.65 -3.82
N LEU A 6 10.48 11.56 -2.55
CA LEU A 6 10.40 10.28 -1.83
C LEU A 6 9.24 9.42 -2.35
N LEU A 7 8.10 10.03 -2.65
CA LEU A 7 6.96 9.37 -3.30
C LEU A 7 7.29 8.93 -4.73
N VAL A 8 8.06 9.73 -5.48
CA VAL A 8 8.55 9.35 -6.80
C VAL A 8 9.60 8.23 -6.70
N ALA A 9 10.50 8.27 -5.72
CA ALA A 9 11.47 7.19 -5.48
C ALA A 9 10.77 5.90 -5.00
N LEU A 10 9.74 6.02 -4.14
CA LEU A 10 8.95 4.87 -3.68
C LEU A 10 8.03 4.33 -4.80
N SER A 11 7.44 5.20 -5.62
CA SER A 11 6.68 4.79 -6.81
C SER A 11 7.59 4.16 -7.86
N PHE A 12 8.84 4.62 -7.96
CA PHE A 12 9.83 3.98 -8.83
C PHE A 12 10.25 2.61 -8.31
N LEU A 13 10.37 2.43 -6.99
CA LEU A 13 10.64 1.13 -6.36
C LEU A 13 9.47 0.15 -6.51
N ILE A 14 8.24 0.66 -6.51
CA ILE A 14 7.00 -0.14 -6.72
C ILE A 14 6.78 -0.45 -8.20
N LEU A 15 7.18 0.46 -9.12
CA LEU A 15 7.07 0.28 -10.56
C LEU A 15 8.17 -0.62 -11.15
N THR A 16 9.27 -0.86 -10.43
CA THR A 16 10.35 -1.77 -10.85
C THR A 16 10.17 -3.20 -10.34
N CYS A 17 9.13 -3.52 -9.57
CA CYS A 17 8.70 -4.90 -9.43
C CYS A 17 8.11 -5.37 -10.76
N PRO A 18 8.66 -6.43 -11.39
CA PRO A 18 8.06 -6.98 -12.60
C PRO A 18 6.62 -7.38 -12.28
N GLY A 19 5.71 -6.93 -13.14
CA GLY A 19 4.26 -6.96 -12.94
C GLY A 19 3.63 -8.36 -12.90
N GLN A 20 3.88 -9.10 -11.85
CA GLN A 20 3.21 -10.36 -11.53
C GLN A 20 2.39 -10.31 -10.23
N LEU A 21 2.18 -9.12 -9.64
CA LEU A 21 1.52 -9.03 -8.33
C LEU A 21 0.09 -8.49 -8.36
N LEU A 22 -0.55 -8.36 -9.54
CA LEU A 22 -1.96 -7.94 -9.64
C LEU A 22 -2.71 -8.62 -10.80
N ALA A 23 -2.53 -9.94 -10.96
CA ALA A 23 -3.59 -10.76 -11.52
C ALA A 23 -4.29 -11.45 -10.34
N ALA A 24 -5.11 -10.69 -9.64
CA ALA A 24 -6.15 -11.29 -8.82
C ALA A 24 -7.11 -11.94 -9.82
N ASP A 25 -7.17 -13.25 -9.81
CA ASP A 25 -8.22 -14.03 -10.43
C ASP A 25 -9.57 -13.38 -10.09
N ILE A 26 -10.10 -12.66 -11.05
CA ILE A 26 -11.54 -12.39 -11.05
C ILE A 26 -12.15 -13.76 -11.28
N VAL A 27 -12.52 -14.40 -10.18
CA VAL A 27 -13.40 -15.55 -10.18
C VAL A 27 -14.60 -15.17 -11.02
N THR A 28 -14.63 -15.62 -12.25
CA THR A 28 -15.84 -15.70 -13.04
C THR A 28 -16.78 -16.56 -12.23
N ALA A 29 -17.79 -15.96 -11.64
CA ALA A 29 -18.89 -16.68 -11.06
C ALA A 29 -19.44 -17.58 -12.17
N GLU A 30 -19.23 -18.87 -12.04
CA GLU A 30 -19.99 -19.87 -12.80
C GLU A 30 -21.47 -19.61 -12.52
N LEU A 31 -22.13 -19.03 -13.49
CA LEU A 31 -23.57 -19.06 -13.56
C LEU A 31 -23.99 -20.54 -13.62
N PRO A 32 -24.91 -20.99 -12.76
CA PRO A 32 -25.37 -22.35 -12.79
C PRO A 32 -25.92 -22.63 -14.20
N ALA A 33 -25.47 -23.73 -14.80
CA ALA A 33 -26.03 -24.26 -16.03
C ALA A 33 -27.52 -24.51 -15.82
N SER A 34 -28.35 -23.53 -16.12
CA SER A 34 -29.77 -23.73 -16.24
C SER A 34 -29.98 -24.51 -17.52
N GLY A 35 -30.50 -25.73 -17.41
CA GLY A 35 -30.96 -26.49 -18.52
C GLY A 35 -31.91 -25.61 -19.36
N ALA A 36 -31.45 -25.30 -20.57
CA ALA A 36 -32.22 -24.54 -21.53
C ALA A 36 -33.37 -25.41 -21.98
N VAL A 37 -34.49 -25.28 -21.32
CA VAL A 37 -35.80 -25.55 -21.94
C VAL A 37 -35.89 -24.57 -23.09
N ALA A 38 -36.00 -25.03 -24.32
CA ALA A 38 -36.17 -24.22 -25.52
C ALA A 38 -37.46 -23.40 -25.38
N GLN A 39 -37.32 -22.18 -24.83
CA GLN A 39 -38.38 -21.20 -24.84
C GLN A 39 -38.52 -20.74 -26.29
N THR A 40 -39.67 -20.90 -26.86
CA THR A 40 -40.03 -20.29 -28.15
C THR A 40 -39.74 -18.80 -28.08
N PRO A 41 -38.91 -18.23 -28.97
CA PRO A 41 -38.52 -16.82 -28.89
C PRO A 41 -39.77 -15.96 -28.96
N VAL A 42 -40.02 -15.19 -27.91
CA VAL A 42 -41.11 -14.19 -27.91
C VAL A 42 -40.58 -13.00 -28.69
N PHE A 43 -41.08 -12.82 -29.91
CA PHE A 43 -40.70 -11.69 -30.75
C PHE A 43 -41.40 -10.42 -30.31
N PRO A 44 -40.63 -9.31 -30.16
CA PRO A 44 -41.23 -8.03 -29.78
C PRO A 44 -42.18 -7.48 -30.84
N GLY A 45 -43.11 -6.62 -30.43
CA GLY A 45 -44.03 -5.96 -31.35
C GLY A 45 -43.34 -4.92 -32.26
N LEU A 46 -44.03 -4.47 -33.33
CA LEU A 46 -43.48 -3.44 -34.25
C LEU A 46 -43.10 -2.13 -33.56
N SER A 47 -43.76 -1.78 -32.44
CA SER A 47 -43.45 -0.62 -31.61
C SER A 47 -42.04 -0.64 -31.01
N GLU A 48 -41.44 -1.80 -30.84
CA GLU A 48 -40.11 -2.00 -30.23
C GLU A 48 -38.99 -2.08 -31.27
N LEU A 49 -39.32 -2.06 -32.56
CA LEU A 49 -38.35 -2.15 -33.65
C LEU A 49 -37.30 -1.05 -33.59
N GLY A 50 -37.69 0.18 -33.28
CA GLY A 50 -36.78 1.32 -33.16
C GLY A 50 -35.81 1.16 -31.99
N ALA A 51 -36.28 0.70 -30.84
CA ALA A 51 -35.43 0.46 -29.67
C ALA A 51 -34.42 -0.66 -29.93
N ARG A 52 -34.87 -1.77 -30.59
CA ARG A 52 -33.98 -2.90 -30.87
C ARG A 52 -32.94 -2.59 -31.96
N SER A 53 -33.32 -1.82 -32.99
CA SER A 53 -32.37 -1.37 -34.02
C SER A 53 -31.31 -0.42 -33.42
N THR A 54 -31.68 0.44 -32.45
CA THR A 54 -30.75 1.26 -31.72
C THR A 54 -29.80 0.45 -30.84
N MET A 55 -30.30 -0.59 -30.16
CA MET A 55 -29.44 -1.52 -29.41
C MET A 55 -28.42 -2.22 -30.31
N LEU A 56 -28.85 -2.67 -31.48
CA LEU A 56 -27.95 -3.29 -32.46
C LEU A 56 -26.93 -2.29 -32.99
N ALA A 57 -27.34 -1.06 -33.34
CA ALA A 57 -26.40 -0.02 -33.76
C ALA A 57 -25.34 0.29 -32.69
N ASN A 58 -25.73 0.32 -31.42
CA ASN A 58 -24.80 0.46 -30.31
C ASN A 58 -23.87 -0.74 -30.19
N PHE A 59 -24.37 -1.96 -30.30
CA PHE A 59 -23.55 -3.18 -30.32
C PHE A 59 -22.53 -3.15 -31.46
N VAL A 60 -22.96 -2.83 -32.68
CA VAL A 60 -22.04 -2.72 -33.85
C VAL A 60 -21.00 -1.65 -33.64
N SER A 61 -21.39 -0.47 -33.11
CA SER A 61 -20.47 0.62 -32.82
C SER A 61 -19.44 0.22 -31.77
N GLN A 62 -19.88 -0.30 -30.63
CA GLN A 62 -19.00 -0.75 -29.54
C GLN A 62 -18.04 -1.86 -30.00
N SER A 63 -18.54 -2.84 -30.75
CA SER A 63 -17.74 -3.92 -31.30
C SER A 63 -16.71 -3.40 -32.30
N THR A 64 -17.10 -2.46 -33.18
CA THR A 64 -16.20 -1.84 -34.15
C THR A 64 -15.11 -1.02 -33.46
N ASP A 65 -15.46 -0.28 -32.42
CA ASP A 65 -14.48 0.50 -31.66
C ASP A 65 -13.54 -0.40 -30.86
N LYS A 66 -14.02 -1.51 -30.30
CA LYS A 66 -13.18 -2.53 -29.69
C LYS A 66 -12.20 -3.15 -30.67
N LEU A 67 -12.66 -3.47 -31.89
CA LEU A 67 -11.79 -3.98 -32.96
C LEU A 67 -10.73 -2.97 -33.43
N LYS A 68 -11.05 -1.66 -33.40
CA LYS A 68 -10.09 -0.60 -33.71
C LYS A 68 -9.02 -0.40 -32.64
N GLN A 69 -9.36 -0.68 -31.40
CA GLN A 69 -8.42 -0.57 -30.27
C GLN A 69 -7.37 -1.70 -30.27
N PHE A 70 -7.58 -2.76 -31.03
CA PHE A 70 -6.60 -3.83 -31.14
C PHE A 70 -5.30 -3.33 -31.80
N VAL A 71 -4.16 -3.79 -31.27
CA VAL A 71 -2.86 -3.60 -31.92
C VAL A 71 -2.94 -4.06 -33.37
N GLU A 72 -2.40 -3.30 -34.29
CA GLU A 72 -2.38 -3.69 -35.71
C GLU A 72 -1.75 -5.07 -35.89
N LEU A 73 -2.37 -5.93 -36.71
CA LEU A 73 -1.86 -7.27 -37.01
C LEU A 73 -0.47 -7.27 -37.60
N SER A 74 -0.14 -6.22 -38.35
CA SER A 74 1.19 -5.97 -38.89
C SER A 74 2.27 -5.90 -37.79
N LYS A 75 1.96 -5.24 -36.68
CA LYS A 75 2.90 -5.13 -35.53
C LYS A 75 3.08 -6.48 -34.82
N LEU A 76 2.02 -7.29 -34.75
CA LEU A 76 2.15 -8.63 -34.16
C LEU A 76 3.01 -9.54 -35.05
N HIS A 77 2.87 -9.46 -36.37
CA HIS A 77 3.74 -10.15 -37.32
C HIS A 77 5.20 -9.68 -37.19
N GLU A 78 5.42 -8.38 -37.12
CA GLU A 78 6.74 -7.81 -36.90
C GLU A 78 7.39 -8.27 -35.61
N THR A 79 6.62 -8.28 -34.51
CA THR A 79 7.08 -8.79 -33.21
C THR A 79 7.47 -10.27 -33.30
N LEU A 80 6.64 -11.11 -33.90
CA LEU A 80 6.93 -12.53 -34.07
C LEU A 80 8.17 -12.75 -34.95
N ALA A 81 8.29 -11.99 -36.06
CA ALA A 81 9.46 -12.02 -36.96
C ALA A 81 10.74 -11.56 -36.22
N GLY A 82 10.65 -10.54 -35.38
CA GLY A 82 11.74 -10.10 -34.51
C GLY A 82 12.20 -11.19 -33.54
N LEU A 83 11.27 -11.78 -32.80
CA LEU A 83 11.57 -12.89 -31.87
C LEU A 83 12.16 -14.12 -32.59
N SER A 84 11.61 -14.51 -33.73
CA SER A 84 12.16 -15.63 -34.53
C SER A 84 13.52 -15.32 -35.09
N GLY A 85 13.78 -14.06 -35.44
CA GLY A 85 15.10 -13.56 -35.85
C GLY A 85 16.15 -13.64 -34.75
N GLN A 86 15.77 -13.22 -33.51
CA GLN A 86 16.64 -13.34 -32.35
C GLN A 86 16.94 -14.82 -32.03
N PHE A 87 15.97 -15.68 -32.08
CA PHE A 87 16.18 -17.12 -31.87
C PHE A 87 17.15 -17.72 -32.90
N ARG A 88 16.97 -17.38 -34.19
CA ARG A 88 17.86 -17.85 -35.25
C ARG A 88 19.31 -17.39 -35.01
N LYS A 89 19.52 -16.13 -34.67
CA LYS A 89 20.84 -15.60 -34.32
C LYS A 89 21.45 -16.36 -33.13
N LEU A 90 20.72 -16.57 -32.06
CA LEU A 90 21.19 -17.37 -30.90
C LEU A 90 21.58 -18.78 -31.34
N LYS A 91 20.79 -19.41 -32.20
CA LYS A 91 21.07 -20.76 -32.70
C LYS A 91 22.33 -20.79 -33.56
N GLU A 92 22.54 -19.78 -34.41
CA GLU A 92 23.77 -19.59 -35.20
C GLU A 92 25.02 -19.34 -34.35
N GLU A 93 24.86 -18.65 -33.19
CA GLU A 93 25.96 -18.45 -32.23
C GLU A 93 26.34 -19.73 -31.49
N ILE A 94 25.39 -20.58 -31.22
CA ILE A 94 25.57 -21.83 -30.50
C ILE A 94 26.22 -22.92 -31.37
N GLN A 95 25.88 -22.95 -32.67
CA GLN A 95 26.29 -24.00 -33.60
C GLN A 95 27.83 -24.20 -33.69
N PRO A 96 28.67 -23.15 -33.77
CA PRO A 96 30.13 -23.32 -33.85
C PRO A 96 30.79 -23.70 -32.52
N LEU A 97 30.04 -23.64 -31.39
CA LEU A 97 30.60 -23.97 -30.09
C LEU A 97 30.70 -25.49 -29.80
N GLY A 98 30.18 -26.32 -30.68
CA GLY A 98 30.18 -27.77 -30.56
C GLY A 98 29.16 -28.26 -29.52
N ALA A 99 29.29 -29.51 -29.11
CA ALA A 99 28.33 -30.16 -28.21
C ALA A 99 28.21 -29.40 -26.88
N PRO A 100 26.96 -29.10 -26.39
CA PRO A 100 26.74 -28.33 -25.16
C PRO A 100 27.34 -28.96 -23.89
N GLU A 101 27.58 -30.28 -23.92
CA GLU A 101 28.22 -31.02 -22.83
C GLU A 101 29.70 -30.59 -22.58
N ASN A 102 30.34 -29.95 -23.56
CA ASN A 102 31.71 -29.47 -23.45
C ASN A 102 31.81 -27.99 -23.01
N TRP A 103 30.67 -27.33 -22.81
CA TRP A 103 30.67 -25.91 -22.48
C TRP A 103 30.89 -25.68 -20.99
N TYR A 104 31.30 -24.45 -20.65
CA TYR A 104 31.26 -24.01 -19.26
C TYR A 104 29.82 -23.82 -18.78
N VAL A 105 29.58 -24.16 -17.52
CA VAL A 105 28.26 -24.02 -16.88
C VAL A 105 27.70 -22.60 -17.03
N ASP A 106 28.56 -21.59 -16.93
CA ASP A 106 28.10 -20.17 -17.03
C ASP A 106 27.63 -19.83 -18.44
N ARG A 107 28.26 -20.38 -19.47
CA ARG A 107 27.84 -20.17 -20.85
C ARG A 107 26.47 -20.83 -21.09
N LEU A 108 26.27 -22.03 -20.58
CA LEU A 108 24.97 -22.70 -20.63
C LEU A 108 23.91 -21.92 -19.91
N THR A 109 24.22 -21.43 -18.71
CA THR A 109 23.27 -20.61 -17.94
C THR A 109 22.98 -19.28 -18.61
N LEU A 110 23.94 -18.65 -19.27
CA LEU A 110 23.71 -17.42 -20.05
C LEU A 110 22.75 -17.67 -21.21
N TYR A 111 23.02 -18.68 -22.04
CA TYR A 111 22.11 -18.98 -23.17
C TYR A 111 20.74 -19.44 -22.69
N LEU A 112 20.65 -20.25 -21.64
CA LEU A 112 19.37 -20.61 -21.04
C LEU A 112 18.59 -19.41 -20.54
N SER A 113 19.26 -18.40 -19.99
CA SER A 113 18.58 -17.15 -19.58
C SER A 113 18.05 -16.36 -20.78
N GLN A 114 18.81 -16.29 -21.87
CA GLN A 114 18.39 -15.63 -23.11
C GLN A 114 17.21 -16.36 -23.78
N PHE A 115 17.26 -17.70 -23.85
CA PHE A 115 16.13 -18.50 -24.33
C PHE A 115 14.90 -18.36 -23.42
N GLY A 116 15.11 -18.29 -22.10
CA GLY A 116 14.03 -18.05 -21.13
C GLY A 116 13.35 -16.69 -21.35
N GLN A 117 14.12 -15.65 -21.66
CA GLN A 117 13.56 -14.33 -21.98
C GLN A 117 12.77 -14.33 -23.29
N LEU A 118 13.30 -14.99 -24.32
CA LEU A 118 12.56 -15.19 -25.59
C LEU A 118 11.25 -15.96 -25.35
N HIS A 119 11.28 -16.98 -24.52
CA HIS A 119 10.10 -17.75 -24.15
C HIS A 119 9.06 -16.89 -23.42
N GLN A 120 9.49 -16.04 -22.50
CA GLN A 120 8.58 -15.11 -21.80
C GLN A 120 7.96 -14.10 -22.78
N ASN A 121 8.74 -13.52 -23.67
CA ASN A 121 8.23 -12.58 -24.68
C ASN A 121 7.25 -13.27 -25.63
N LEU A 122 7.53 -14.51 -26.01
CA LEU A 122 6.65 -15.32 -26.84
C LEU A 122 5.34 -15.68 -26.13
N ASN A 123 5.38 -16.02 -24.86
CA ASN A 123 4.20 -16.26 -24.04
C ASN A 123 3.32 -15.01 -23.94
N ASN A 124 3.92 -13.83 -23.71
CA ASN A 124 3.17 -12.56 -23.69
C ASN A 124 2.45 -12.32 -25.04
N LEU A 125 3.13 -12.61 -26.13
CA LEU A 125 2.53 -12.54 -27.48
C LEU A 125 1.39 -13.54 -27.64
N GLN A 126 1.56 -14.76 -27.16
CA GLN A 126 0.56 -15.82 -27.21
C GLN A 126 -0.67 -15.49 -26.37
N GLU A 127 -0.51 -14.95 -25.17
CA GLU A 127 -1.61 -14.49 -24.34
C GLU A 127 -2.39 -13.38 -25.04
N LEU A 128 -1.70 -12.41 -25.65
CA LEU A 128 -2.32 -11.34 -26.42
C LEU A 128 -3.12 -11.89 -27.62
N LEU A 129 -2.57 -12.84 -28.36
CA LEU A 129 -3.25 -13.50 -29.49
C LEU A 129 -4.47 -14.29 -29.04
N THR A 130 -4.35 -15.01 -27.92
CA THR A 130 -5.45 -15.82 -27.37
C THR A 130 -6.59 -14.94 -26.86
N SER A 131 -6.27 -13.88 -26.10
CA SER A 131 -7.27 -12.90 -25.62
C SER A 131 -8.01 -12.26 -26.80
N ARG A 132 -7.25 -11.86 -27.82
CA ARG A 132 -7.83 -11.26 -29.03
C ARG A 132 -8.73 -12.25 -29.79
N GLN A 133 -8.32 -13.50 -29.90
CA GLN A 133 -9.16 -14.53 -30.52
C GLN A 133 -10.46 -14.72 -29.75
N GLN A 134 -10.40 -14.82 -28.43
CA GLN A 134 -11.59 -14.94 -27.58
C GLN A 134 -12.53 -13.74 -27.74
N ASP A 135 -11.99 -12.52 -27.82
CA ASP A 135 -12.78 -11.32 -28.05
C ASP A 135 -13.47 -11.34 -29.42
N VAL A 136 -12.72 -11.69 -30.47
CA VAL A 136 -13.28 -11.80 -31.84
C VAL A 136 -14.34 -12.88 -31.90
N GLU A 137 -14.10 -14.02 -31.26
CA GLU A 137 -15.04 -15.15 -31.23
C GLU A 137 -16.29 -14.81 -30.42
N HIS A 138 -16.17 -14.11 -29.30
CA HIS A 138 -17.29 -13.61 -28.52
C HIS A 138 -18.18 -12.66 -29.34
N ILE A 139 -17.57 -11.66 -29.97
CA ILE A 139 -18.31 -10.72 -30.85
C ILE A 139 -18.96 -11.45 -32.01
N ARG A 140 -18.27 -12.43 -32.61
CA ARG A 140 -18.81 -13.24 -33.71
C ARG A 140 -20.03 -14.05 -33.28
N ASN A 141 -19.98 -14.70 -32.13
CA ASN A 141 -21.08 -15.47 -31.58
C ASN A 141 -22.30 -14.59 -31.28
N GLN A 142 -22.09 -13.41 -30.72
CA GLN A 142 -23.15 -12.42 -30.50
C GLN A 142 -23.73 -11.91 -31.82
N ALA A 143 -22.87 -11.61 -32.81
CA ALA A 143 -23.35 -11.21 -34.14
C ALA A 143 -24.18 -12.28 -34.81
N GLN A 144 -23.78 -13.55 -34.71
CA GLN A 144 -24.54 -14.69 -35.25
C GLN A 144 -25.91 -14.86 -34.56
N GLN A 145 -25.95 -14.66 -33.25
CA GLN A 145 -27.21 -14.67 -32.50
C GLN A 145 -28.14 -13.52 -32.93
N GLU A 146 -27.61 -12.33 -33.15
CA GLU A 146 -28.38 -11.21 -33.67
C GLU A 146 -28.88 -11.48 -35.11
N ILE A 147 -28.03 -12.02 -36.00
CA ILE A 147 -28.46 -12.42 -37.37
C ILE A 147 -29.61 -13.41 -37.29
N ALA A 148 -29.48 -14.49 -36.53
CA ALA A 148 -30.52 -15.51 -36.39
C ALA A 148 -31.81 -14.95 -35.78
N PHE A 149 -31.69 -14.01 -34.84
CA PHE A 149 -32.86 -13.32 -34.29
C PHE A 149 -33.58 -12.47 -35.31
N TRP A 150 -32.87 -11.62 -36.03
CA TRP A 150 -33.47 -10.73 -37.04
C TRP A 150 -34.07 -11.51 -38.22
N ASP A 151 -33.46 -12.59 -38.67
CA ASP A 151 -33.98 -13.45 -39.74
C ASP A 151 -35.25 -14.18 -39.28
N SER A 152 -35.25 -14.73 -38.06
CA SER A 152 -36.43 -15.40 -37.47
C SER A 152 -37.60 -14.44 -37.27
N TRP A 153 -37.28 -13.20 -36.79
CA TRP A 153 -38.27 -12.15 -36.60
C TRP A 153 -38.85 -11.65 -37.93
N ALA A 154 -38.04 -11.51 -38.97
CA ALA A 154 -38.49 -11.16 -40.31
C ALA A 154 -39.48 -12.23 -40.88
N VAL A 155 -39.22 -13.52 -40.62
CA VAL A 155 -40.13 -14.62 -41.03
C VAL A 155 -41.47 -14.55 -40.28
N GLU A 156 -41.40 -14.27 -38.96
CA GLU A 156 -42.61 -14.20 -38.14
C GLU A 156 -43.50 -12.99 -38.50
N LEU A 157 -42.90 -11.83 -38.77
CA LEU A 157 -43.62 -10.66 -39.25
C LEU A 157 -44.32 -10.91 -40.58
N LYS A 158 -43.71 -11.68 -41.51
CA LYS A 158 -44.35 -12.10 -42.77
C LYS A 158 -45.55 -12.98 -42.53
N LYS A 159 -45.48 -13.94 -41.58
CA LYS A 159 -46.62 -14.82 -41.22
C LYS A 159 -47.80 -14.04 -40.67
N GLN A 160 -47.52 -12.96 -39.88
CA GLN A 160 -48.57 -12.15 -39.28
C GLN A 160 -49.17 -11.08 -40.24
N GLN A 161 -48.83 -11.09 -41.53
CA GLN A 161 -49.28 -10.16 -42.59
C GLN A 161 -49.08 -8.66 -42.22
N LEU A 162 -48.09 -8.37 -41.38
CA LEU A 162 -47.77 -6.99 -41.01
C LEU A 162 -46.89 -6.31 -42.10
N GLN A 163 -47.11 -5.01 -42.34
CA GLN A 163 -46.21 -4.26 -43.24
C GLN A 163 -44.84 -4.16 -42.61
N ILE A 164 -43.87 -4.83 -43.23
CA ILE A 164 -42.49 -4.87 -42.77
C ILE A 164 -41.82 -3.56 -43.18
N PRO A 165 -41.10 -2.85 -42.31
CA PRO A 165 -40.26 -1.73 -42.70
C PRO A 165 -38.98 -2.28 -43.35
N GLU A 166 -39.09 -2.59 -44.65
CA GLU A 166 -38.05 -3.23 -45.46
C GLU A 166 -36.71 -2.46 -45.42
N GLN A 167 -36.79 -1.14 -45.30
CA GLN A 167 -35.60 -0.30 -45.29
C GLN A 167 -34.76 -0.53 -44.00
N THR A 168 -35.41 -0.56 -42.84
CA THR A 168 -34.72 -0.79 -41.54
C THR A 168 -34.14 -2.21 -41.46
N LEU A 169 -34.88 -3.23 -41.96
CA LEU A 169 -34.36 -4.58 -42.02
C LEU A 169 -33.14 -4.73 -42.95
N ARG A 170 -33.18 -4.09 -44.12
CA ARG A 170 -32.03 -4.07 -45.05
C ARG A 170 -30.82 -3.37 -44.46
N GLU A 171 -30.98 -2.24 -43.75
CA GLU A 171 -29.91 -1.53 -43.07
C GLU A 171 -29.27 -2.37 -41.97
N VAL A 172 -30.09 -3.04 -41.15
CA VAL A 172 -29.64 -3.96 -40.10
C VAL A 172 -28.85 -5.15 -40.68
N GLN A 173 -29.38 -5.79 -41.69
CA GLN A 173 -28.70 -6.90 -42.36
C GLN A 173 -27.38 -6.48 -42.99
N GLN A 174 -27.33 -5.34 -43.64
CA GLN A 174 -26.07 -4.81 -44.19
C GLN A 174 -25.01 -4.50 -43.12
N GLN A 175 -25.43 -3.94 -41.98
CA GLN A 175 -24.49 -3.66 -40.87
C GLN A 175 -23.92 -4.94 -40.25
N LEU A 176 -24.79 -5.96 -40.03
CA LEU A 176 -24.36 -7.24 -39.49
C LEU A 176 -23.47 -8.01 -40.47
N GLU A 177 -23.78 -7.96 -41.75
CA GLU A 177 -23.00 -8.62 -42.80
C GLU A 177 -21.61 -7.97 -42.91
N LYS A 178 -21.52 -6.64 -42.96
CA LYS A 178 -20.22 -5.91 -42.95
C LYS A 178 -19.40 -6.27 -41.70
N MET A 179 -20.03 -6.34 -40.55
CA MET A 179 -19.36 -6.71 -39.30
C MET A 179 -18.86 -8.16 -39.36
N ASN A 180 -19.69 -9.11 -39.80
CA ASN A 180 -19.34 -10.52 -39.95
C ASN A 180 -18.15 -10.73 -40.90
N VAL A 181 -18.15 -10.04 -42.04
CA VAL A 181 -17.02 -10.04 -43.00
C VAL A 181 -15.72 -9.53 -42.34
N THR A 182 -15.82 -8.44 -41.54
CA THR A 182 -14.66 -7.88 -40.85
C THR A 182 -14.13 -8.85 -39.78
N LEU A 183 -15.03 -9.46 -39.00
CA LEU A 183 -14.71 -10.47 -37.99
C LEU A 183 -14.05 -11.70 -38.60
N LYS A 184 -14.62 -12.19 -39.69
CA LYS A 184 -14.06 -13.34 -40.42
C LYS A 184 -12.64 -13.02 -40.91
N LYS A 185 -12.44 -11.85 -41.52
CA LYS A 185 -11.12 -11.43 -41.97
C LYS A 185 -10.09 -11.37 -40.83
N GLN A 186 -10.49 -10.83 -39.66
CA GLN A 186 -9.64 -10.78 -38.47
C GLN A 186 -9.31 -12.19 -37.98
N PHE A 187 -10.29 -13.08 -37.90
CA PHE A 187 -10.11 -14.44 -37.46
C PHE A 187 -9.17 -15.23 -38.40
N ASP A 188 -9.41 -15.13 -39.71
CA ASP A 188 -8.59 -15.80 -40.73
C ASP A 188 -7.14 -15.34 -40.76
N GLN A 189 -6.87 -14.11 -40.28
CA GLN A 189 -5.52 -13.56 -40.11
C GLN A 189 -4.86 -13.92 -38.78
N LEU A 190 -5.62 -14.17 -37.72
CA LEU A 190 -5.11 -14.57 -36.42
C LEU A 190 -4.67 -16.03 -36.37
N LEU A 191 -5.39 -16.91 -37.09
CA LEU A 191 -5.12 -18.33 -37.07
C LEU A 191 -3.71 -18.73 -37.53
N PRO A 192 -3.18 -18.23 -38.65
CA PRO A 192 -1.79 -18.51 -39.07
C PRO A 192 -0.75 -17.95 -38.12
N LEU A 193 -1.02 -16.80 -37.47
CA LEU A 193 -0.12 -16.24 -36.46
C LEU A 193 -0.02 -17.13 -35.23
N GLN A 194 -1.12 -17.68 -34.79
CA GLN A 194 -1.13 -18.62 -33.66
C GLN A 194 -0.37 -19.91 -34.02
N GLU A 195 -0.59 -20.45 -35.20
CA GLU A 195 0.13 -21.63 -35.67
C GLU A 195 1.64 -21.42 -35.76
N GLN A 196 2.06 -20.28 -36.31
CA GLN A 196 3.47 -19.87 -36.35
C GLN A 196 4.04 -19.70 -34.93
N THR A 197 3.31 -19.05 -34.05
CA THR A 197 3.71 -18.86 -32.66
C THR A 197 3.86 -20.19 -31.92
N ALA A 198 2.91 -21.11 -32.10
CA ALA A 198 2.96 -22.43 -31.49
C ALA A 198 4.09 -23.30 -32.04
N THR A 199 4.40 -23.17 -33.34
CA THR A 199 5.52 -23.88 -33.97
C THR A 199 6.86 -23.34 -33.43
N PHE A 200 7.00 -22.03 -33.38
CA PHE A 200 8.18 -21.38 -32.84
C PHE A 200 8.38 -21.72 -31.35
N GLN A 201 7.30 -21.76 -30.57
CA GLN A 201 7.37 -22.15 -29.14
C GLN A 201 7.91 -23.59 -28.99
N ARG A 202 7.47 -24.52 -29.83
CA ARG A 202 7.98 -25.91 -29.78
C ARG A 202 9.49 -25.99 -30.10
N GLU A 203 9.96 -25.25 -31.10
CA GLU A 203 11.39 -25.22 -31.43
C GLU A 203 12.25 -24.59 -30.31
N LEU A 204 11.75 -23.50 -29.74
CA LEU A 204 12.39 -22.81 -28.63
C LEU A 204 12.51 -23.71 -27.39
N LEU A 205 11.41 -24.40 -27.02
CA LEU A 205 11.41 -25.34 -25.92
C LEU A 205 12.35 -26.52 -26.16
N ALA A 206 12.33 -27.11 -27.35
CA ALA A 206 13.23 -28.23 -27.70
C ALA A 206 14.71 -27.83 -27.53
N THR A 207 15.10 -26.65 -28.00
CA THR A 207 16.48 -26.15 -27.85
C THR A 207 16.83 -25.84 -26.40
N SER A 208 15.90 -25.23 -25.67
CA SER A 208 16.05 -24.94 -24.25
C SER A 208 16.19 -26.20 -23.41
N ASP A 209 15.41 -27.24 -23.73
CA ASP A 209 15.48 -28.54 -23.04
C ASP A 209 16.80 -29.25 -23.30
N GLU A 210 17.31 -29.23 -24.54
CA GLU A 210 18.64 -29.76 -24.87
C GLU A 210 19.74 -29.12 -24.01
N LEU A 211 19.77 -27.78 -23.93
CA LEU A 211 20.72 -27.05 -23.11
C LEU A 211 20.54 -27.33 -21.61
N SER A 212 19.29 -27.44 -21.15
CA SER A 212 18.95 -27.78 -19.75
C SER A 212 19.43 -29.18 -19.39
N GLN A 213 19.24 -30.16 -20.26
CA GLN A 213 19.76 -31.53 -20.06
C GLN A 213 21.30 -31.55 -20.04
N ALA A 214 21.94 -30.80 -20.93
CA ALA A 214 23.40 -30.67 -20.93
C ALA A 214 23.89 -30.05 -19.61
N LEU A 215 23.23 -29.00 -19.13
CA LEU A 215 23.53 -28.37 -17.82
C LEU A 215 23.35 -29.36 -16.67
N GLN A 216 22.29 -30.15 -16.68
CA GLN A 216 22.04 -31.17 -15.66
C GLN A 216 23.11 -32.26 -15.68
N LYS A 217 23.49 -32.78 -16.86
CA LYS A 217 24.60 -33.72 -17.02
C LYS A 217 25.92 -33.15 -16.48
N LEU A 218 26.24 -31.91 -16.82
CA LEU A 218 27.47 -31.26 -16.32
C LEU A 218 27.45 -31.10 -14.79
N ARG A 219 26.29 -30.83 -14.21
CA ARG A 219 26.13 -30.72 -12.76
C ARG A 219 26.30 -32.07 -12.07
N GLN A 220 25.67 -33.11 -12.60
CA GLN A 220 25.82 -34.46 -12.09
C GLN A 220 27.26 -34.93 -12.23
N ALA A 221 27.95 -34.54 -13.31
CA ALA A 221 29.34 -34.81 -13.54
C ALA A 221 30.31 -33.95 -12.69
N THR A 222 29.81 -33.02 -11.87
CA THR A 222 30.67 -32.18 -11.02
C THR A 222 31.58 -33.01 -10.13
N PHE A 223 31.10 -34.09 -9.55
CA PHE A 223 31.83 -35.01 -8.68
C PHE A 223 32.40 -36.26 -9.41
N ARG A 224 32.28 -36.30 -10.74
CA ARG A 224 32.85 -37.38 -11.55
C ARG A 224 34.15 -36.95 -12.19
N LYS A 225 35.04 -37.94 -12.39
CA LYS A 225 36.29 -37.70 -13.11
C LYS A 225 35.98 -37.38 -14.58
N ASN A 226 36.28 -36.16 -15.00
CA ASN A 226 35.93 -35.64 -16.31
C ASN A 226 37.11 -35.13 -17.13
N ALA A 227 38.33 -35.29 -16.61
CA ALA A 227 39.54 -34.91 -17.28
C ALA A 227 40.72 -35.89 -17.03
N HIS A 228 41.70 -35.88 -17.87
CA HIS A 228 42.88 -36.66 -17.66
C HIS A 228 43.73 -36.12 -16.49
N SER A 229 44.29 -37.00 -15.67
CA SER A 229 45.23 -36.59 -14.61
C SER A 229 46.44 -35.86 -15.22
N PHE A 230 47.00 -34.89 -14.49
CA PHE A 230 48.24 -34.21 -14.88
C PHE A 230 49.43 -35.15 -15.07
N PHE A 231 49.39 -36.32 -14.43
CA PHE A 231 50.43 -37.37 -14.55
C PHE A 231 50.25 -38.28 -15.78
N SER A 232 49.15 -38.11 -16.52
CA SER A 232 48.84 -38.94 -17.70
C SER A 232 49.49 -38.33 -18.96
N LYS A 233 50.13 -39.19 -19.81
CA LYS A 233 50.61 -38.78 -21.13
C LYS A 233 49.52 -38.10 -21.97
N ARG A 234 48.24 -38.57 -21.82
CA ARG A 234 47.09 -38.00 -22.52
C ARG A 234 46.75 -36.57 -22.12
N PHE A 235 47.24 -36.08 -21.00
CA PHE A 235 47.08 -34.67 -20.63
C PHE A 235 47.97 -33.79 -21.53
N TYR A 236 49.19 -34.22 -21.78
CA TYR A 236 50.15 -33.45 -22.59
C TYR A 236 49.83 -33.50 -24.07
N THR A 237 49.15 -34.54 -24.58
CA THR A 237 48.75 -34.61 -25.99
C THR A 237 47.59 -33.66 -26.32
N GLN A 238 46.97 -33.01 -25.31
CA GLN A 238 45.93 -31.99 -25.51
C GLN A 238 46.51 -30.62 -25.89
N PHE A 239 47.84 -30.42 -25.83
CA PHE A 239 48.50 -29.16 -26.17
C PHE A 239 48.92 -29.14 -27.65
N GLU A 240 47.92 -29.24 -28.53
CA GLU A 240 48.05 -29.16 -29.97
C GLU A 240 47.97 -27.68 -30.48
N PRO A 241 48.45 -27.35 -31.68
CA PRO A 241 48.35 -26.02 -32.25
C PRO A 241 46.91 -25.46 -32.31
N ASP A 242 45.92 -26.35 -32.38
CA ASP A 242 44.50 -26.05 -32.41
C ASP A 242 44.02 -25.32 -31.15
N LEU A 243 44.72 -25.40 -30.03
CA LEU A 243 44.40 -24.63 -28.83
C LEU A 243 44.46 -23.12 -29.07
N TRP A 244 45.44 -22.67 -29.91
CA TRP A 244 45.53 -21.25 -30.24
C TRP A 244 44.37 -20.78 -31.09
N VAL A 245 43.86 -21.61 -32.00
CA VAL A 245 42.66 -21.34 -32.77
C VAL A 245 41.43 -21.24 -31.86
N GLN A 246 41.32 -22.13 -30.86
CA GLN A 246 40.24 -22.08 -29.86
C GLN A 246 40.30 -20.81 -29.00
N VAL A 247 41.49 -20.38 -28.57
CA VAL A 247 41.66 -19.11 -27.82
C VAL A 247 41.24 -17.93 -28.67
N GLN A 248 41.67 -17.90 -29.95
CA GLN A 248 41.31 -16.84 -30.88
C GLN A 248 39.80 -16.83 -31.16
N ALA A 249 39.17 -17.98 -31.33
CA ALA A 249 37.73 -18.12 -31.50
C ALA A 249 36.96 -17.64 -30.24
N GLY A 250 37.43 -17.99 -29.04
CA GLY A 250 36.86 -17.53 -27.78
C GLY A 250 36.98 -16.01 -27.64
N LEU A 251 38.08 -15.43 -28.03
CA LEU A 251 38.32 -13.99 -27.98
C LEU A 251 37.43 -13.26 -28.99
N THR A 252 37.33 -13.73 -30.23
CA THR A 252 36.43 -13.14 -31.24
C THR A 252 34.96 -13.25 -30.81
N ALA A 253 34.54 -14.36 -30.21
CA ALA A 253 33.20 -14.52 -29.69
C ALA A 253 32.90 -13.54 -28.54
N ALA A 254 33.87 -13.29 -27.65
CA ALA A 254 33.71 -12.35 -26.53
C ALA A 254 33.58 -10.87 -26.98
N TYR A 255 34.21 -10.51 -28.08
CA TYR A 255 34.16 -9.16 -28.68
C TYR A 255 33.05 -8.95 -29.70
N ARG A 256 32.28 -9.99 -30.00
CA ARG A 256 31.15 -9.89 -30.93
C ARG A 256 30.01 -9.14 -30.29
N PHE A 257 29.77 -7.89 -30.73
CA PHE A 257 28.62 -7.10 -30.34
C PHE A 257 27.51 -7.25 -31.38
N ASP A 258 26.30 -7.55 -30.93
CA ASP A 258 25.13 -7.34 -31.76
C ASP A 258 24.74 -5.85 -31.71
N PRO A 259 24.79 -5.11 -32.84
CA PRO A 259 24.38 -3.71 -32.86
C PRO A 259 22.93 -3.50 -32.41
N THR A 260 22.07 -4.50 -32.62
CA THR A 260 20.65 -4.44 -32.25
C THR A 260 20.46 -4.38 -30.72
N PHE A 261 21.40 -4.94 -29.94
CA PHE A 261 21.38 -4.86 -28.48
C PHE A 261 21.34 -3.40 -27.98
N PHE A 262 22.13 -2.52 -28.61
CA PHE A 262 22.11 -1.10 -28.22
C PHE A 262 20.88 -0.35 -28.73
N GLN A 263 20.27 -0.80 -29.83
CA GLN A 263 19.01 -0.22 -30.30
C GLN A 263 17.83 -0.59 -29.41
N GLU A 264 17.79 -1.84 -28.94
CA GLU A 264 16.73 -2.34 -28.06
C GLU A 264 16.88 -1.84 -26.62
N ASN A 265 18.11 -1.79 -26.09
CA ASN A 265 18.37 -1.49 -24.67
C ASN A 265 19.08 -0.14 -24.47
N GLY A 266 19.14 0.72 -25.48
CA GLY A 266 19.85 2.00 -25.43
C GLY A 266 19.31 2.96 -24.38
N PHE A 267 17.99 2.94 -24.14
CA PHE A 267 17.35 3.74 -23.09
C PHE A 267 17.85 3.33 -21.69
N GLU A 268 17.93 2.05 -21.39
CA GLU A 268 18.34 1.52 -20.10
C GLU A 268 19.82 1.80 -19.83
N ILE A 269 20.67 1.64 -20.85
CA ILE A 269 22.09 1.97 -20.75
C ILE A 269 22.27 3.48 -20.59
N GLY A 270 21.54 4.29 -21.35
CA GLY A 270 21.54 5.75 -21.22
C GLY A 270 21.11 6.21 -19.83
N LEU A 271 20.06 5.62 -19.30
CA LEU A 271 19.57 5.88 -17.94
C LEU A 271 20.62 5.51 -16.89
N ALA A 272 21.31 4.36 -17.03
CA ALA A 272 22.38 3.96 -16.14
C ALA A 272 23.55 4.98 -16.13
N LEU A 273 23.91 5.51 -17.31
CA LEU A 273 24.92 6.57 -17.43
C LEU A 273 24.47 7.87 -16.76
N VAL A 274 23.23 8.28 -16.94
CA VAL A 274 22.65 9.47 -16.28
C VAL A 274 22.65 9.28 -14.78
N VAL A 275 22.27 8.11 -14.29
CA VAL A 275 22.30 7.75 -12.85
C VAL A 275 23.74 7.82 -12.32
N LEU A 276 24.71 7.26 -13.04
CA LEU A 276 26.12 7.32 -12.67
C LEU A 276 26.61 8.78 -12.54
N VAL A 277 26.39 9.59 -13.57
CA VAL A 277 26.81 11.01 -13.58
C VAL A 277 26.07 11.78 -12.48
N GLY A 278 24.78 11.53 -12.31
CA GLY A 278 23.97 12.16 -11.26
C GLY A 278 24.45 11.84 -9.85
N ILE A 279 24.71 10.56 -9.55
CA ILE A 279 25.22 10.13 -8.24
C ILE A 279 26.61 10.70 -7.97
N VAL A 280 27.53 10.60 -8.94
CA VAL A 280 28.87 11.14 -8.83
C VAL A 280 28.82 12.66 -8.63
N GLY A 281 28.02 13.38 -9.42
CA GLY A 281 27.82 14.82 -9.29
C GLY A 281 27.26 15.20 -7.91
N LEU A 282 26.26 14.45 -7.41
CA LEU A 282 25.68 14.65 -6.09
C LEU A 282 26.71 14.43 -4.97
N LEU A 283 27.55 13.40 -5.07
CA LEU A 283 28.61 13.14 -4.10
C LEU A 283 29.65 14.25 -4.09
N PHE A 284 30.00 14.80 -5.25
CA PHE A 284 30.93 15.95 -5.35
C PHE A 284 30.30 17.24 -4.81
N TYR A 285 29.04 17.51 -5.14
CA TYR A 285 28.31 18.70 -4.69
C TYR A 285 28.19 18.75 -3.16
N TYR A 286 27.81 17.62 -2.55
CA TYR A 286 27.64 17.52 -1.09
C TYR A 286 28.94 17.19 -0.35
N ARG A 287 30.09 17.14 -1.00
CA ARG A 287 31.38 16.74 -0.39
C ARG A 287 31.72 17.49 0.90
N LYS A 288 31.49 18.82 0.94
CA LYS A 288 31.73 19.65 2.13
C LYS A 288 30.81 19.26 3.30
N ARG A 289 29.57 18.92 3.02
CA ARG A 289 28.59 18.53 4.03
C ARG A 289 28.85 17.13 4.57
N PHE A 290 29.29 16.23 3.72
CA PHE A 290 29.68 14.87 4.08
C PHE A 290 30.97 14.79 4.88
N SER A 291 31.86 15.80 4.81
CA SER A 291 33.11 15.84 5.59
C SER A 291 32.90 15.89 7.09
N GLN A 292 31.70 16.24 7.53
CA GLN A 292 31.30 16.24 8.95
C GLN A 292 30.80 14.86 9.43
N MET A 293 30.65 13.87 8.53
CA MET A 293 30.17 12.54 8.83
C MET A 293 31.34 11.55 8.86
N ASP A 294 31.73 11.11 10.04
CA ASP A 294 32.86 10.17 10.22
C ASP A 294 32.66 8.86 9.45
N GLU A 295 31.42 8.39 9.37
CA GLU A 295 31.07 7.13 8.72
C GLU A 295 31.25 7.16 7.20
N TRP A 296 31.23 8.33 6.55
CA TRP A 296 31.35 8.48 5.09
C TRP A 296 32.70 9.01 4.62
N GLN A 297 33.70 9.09 5.47
CA GLN A 297 35.06 9.52 5.05
C GLN A 297 35.62 8.67 3.93
N PHE A 298 35.35 7.36 3.88
CA PHE A 298 35.78 6.49 2.80
C PHE A 298 35.12 6.82 1.43
N VAL A 299 33.85 7.28 1.44
CA VAL A 299 33.15 7.75 0.23
C VAL A 299 33.78 9.04 -0.29
N LEU A 300 34.14 9.95 0.61
CA LEU A 300 34.76 11.23 0.26
C LEU A 300 36.18 11.06 -0.28
N ARG A 301 36.91 10.03 0.17
CA ARG A 301 38.24 9.68 -0.38
C ARG A 301 38.12 9.11 -1.80
N HIS A 302 37.06 8.39 -2.10
CA HIS A 302 36.85 7.70 -3.38
C HIS A 302 35.44 7.95 -3.97
N PRO A 303 35.03 9.19 -4.26
CA PRO A 303 33.67 9.50 -4.70
C PRO A 303 33.31 8.86 -6.05
N LEU A 304 34.29 8.76 -6.97
CA LEU A 304 34.09 8.07 -8.24
C LEU A 304 33.81 6.57 -8.02
N ALA A 305 34.56 5.92 -7.14
CA ALA A 305 34.36 4.51 -6.83
C ALA A 305 32.98 4.27 -6.19
N ALA A 306 32.59 5.09 -5.21
CA ALA A 306 31.30 4.96 -4.57
C ALA A 306 30.14 5.18 -5.57
N GLY A 307 30.24 6.21 -6.40
CA GLY A 307 29.24 6.47 -7.46
C GLY A 307 29.15 5.34 -8.49
N SER A 308 30.30 4.85 -8.96
CA SER A 308 30.36 3.74 -9.90
C SER A 308 29.79 2.45 -9.32
N PHE A 309 30.10 2.15 -8.06
CA PHE A 309 29.58 0.96 -7.39
C PHE A 309 28.05 1.02 -7.25
N ILE A 310 27.51 2.14 -6.78
CA ILE A 310 26.06 2.32 -6.64
C ILE A 310 25.37 2.21 -8.01
N ALA A 311 25.92 2.88 -9.02
CA ALA A 311 25.33 2.87 -10.36
C ALA A 311 25.32 1.45 -10.97
N VAL A 312 26.43 0.68 -10.82
CA VAL A 312 26.49 -0.69 -11.32
C VAL A 312 25.56 -1.62 -10.56
N VAL A 313 25.49 -1.51 -9.23
CA VAL A 313 24.56 -2.33 -8.44
C VAL A 313 23.12 -2.01 -8.80
N MET A 314 22.76 -0.74 -8.94
CA MET A 314 21.43 -0.32 -9.40
C MET A 314 21.13 -0.83 -10.82
N PHE A 315 22.10 -0.76 -11.72
CA PHE A 315 21.96 -1.25 -13.08
C PHE A 315 21.69 -2.76 -13.11
N TRP A 316 22.39 -3.58 -12.33
CA TRP A 316 22.17 -5.03 -12.27
C TRP A 316 20.80 -5.44 -11.75
N LEU A 317 20.08 -4.57 -11.04
CA LEU A 317 18.72 -4.87 -10.56
C LEU A 317 17.65 -4.86 -11.66
N TRP A 318 17.93 -4.16 -12.78
CA TRP A 318 16.94 -3.92 -13.85
C TRP A 318 17.49 -4.15 -15.26
N ALA A 319 18.81 -4.37 -15.36
CA ALA A 319 19.44 -4.60 -16.65
C ALA A 319 18.98 -5.91 -17.30
N PRO A 320 18.80 -5.90 -18.63
CA PRO A 320 18.62 -7.12 -19.39
C PRO A 320 19.89 -8.00 -19.31
N PRO A 321 19.84 -9.27 -19.74
CA PRO A 321 21.02 -10.10 -19.84
C PRO A 321 22.07 -9.43 -20.72
N LEU A 322 23.22 -9.07 -20.14
CA LEU A 322 24.28 -8.34 -20.81
C LEU A 322 25.14 -9.26 -21.66
N PRO A 323 25.59 -8.83 -22.84
CA PRO A 323 26.66 -9.49 -23.58
C PRO A 323 27.89 -9.71 -22.71
N ALA A 324 28.65 -10.79 -22.96
CA ALA A 324 29.76 -11.24 -22.12
C ALA A 324 30.77 -10.13 -21.79
N LEU A 325 31.15 -9.33 -22.75
CA LEU A 325 32.08 -8.22 -22.56
C LEU A 325 31.49 -7.10 -21.68
N LEU A 326 30.23 -6.70 -21.90
CA LEU A 326 29.57 -5.67 -21.08
C LEU A 326 29.39 -6.17 -19.66
N HIS A 327 29.01 -7.43 -19.48
CA HIS A 327 28.92 -8.04 -18.16
C HIS A 327 30.28 -8.01 -17.44
N PHE A 328 31.38 -8.37 -18.13
CA PHE A 328 32.72 -8.28 -17.58
C PHE A 328 33.12 -6.85 -17.25
N MET A 329 32.82 -5.86 -18.13
CA MET A 329 33.11 -4.44 -17.86
C MET A 329 32.39 -3.89 -16.64
N THR A 330 31.09 -4.20 -16.48
CA THR A 330 30.34 -3.80 -15.28
C THR A 330 30.88 -4.50 -14.04
N GLN A 331 31.25 -5.77 -14.13
CA GLN A 331 31.88 -6.53 -13.05
C GLN A 331 33.25 -5.96 -12.66
N LEU A 332 34.09 -5.62 -13.65
CA LEU A 332 35.38 -4.96 -13.45
C LEU A 332 35.19 -3.64 -12.69
N LEU A 333 34.28 -2.80 -13.14
CA LEU A 333 33.97 -1.52 -12.52
C LEU A 333 33.52 -1.70 -11.07
N ALA A 334 32.58 -2.63 -10.81
CA ALA A 334 32.06 -2.91 -9.47
C ALA A 334 33.15 -3.44 -8.52
N VAL A 335 33.99 -4.39 -8.99
CA VAL A 335 35.05 -4.99 -8.18
C VAL A 335 36.14 -3.98 -7.84
N VAL A 336 36.59 -3.18 -8.82
CA VAL A 336 37.60 -2.13 -8.61
C VAL A 336 37.04 -1.07 -7.65
N ALA A 337 35.80 -0.66 -7.84
CA ALA A 337 35.15 0.33 -6.98
C ALA A 337 34.97 -0.19 -5.53
N ALA A 338 34.45 -1.38 -5.36
CA ALA A 338 34.27 -1.99 -4.03
C ALA A 338 35.59 -2.22 -3.33
N THR A 339 36.63 -2.68 -4.06
CA THR A 339 37.94 -2.95 -3.50
C THR A 339 38.65 -1.66 -3.08
N SER A 340 38.57 -0.58 -3.88
CA SER A 340 39.17 0.72 -3.54
C SER A 340 38.57 1.31 -2.29
N MET A 341 37.24 1.20 -2.13
CA MET A 341 36.55 1.61 -0.91
C MET A 341 36.93 0.72 0.28
N ALA A 342 36.93 -0.60 0.11
CA ALA A 342 37.25 -1.55 1.17
C ALA A 342 38.68 -1.36 1.69
N VAL A 343 39.64 -1.11 0.79
CA VAL A 343 41.08 -0.83 1.15
C VAL A 343 41.18 0.42 2.04
N SER A 344 40.37 1.44 1.80
CA SER A 344 40.39 2.67 2.62
C SER A 344 39.81 2.46 4.04
N LEU A 345 39.06 1.38 4.25
CA LEU A 345 38.50 1.02 5.57
C LEU A 345 39.42 0.09 6.38
N VAL A 346 40.47 -0.48 5.73
CA VAL A 346 41.36 -1.42 6.39
C VAL A 346 42.62 -0.68 6.87
N GLU A 347 42.83 -0.67 8.16
CA GLU A 347 44.00 -0.03 8.77
C GLU A 347 45.32 -0.77 8.48
N ASN A 348 45.23 -2.09 8.29
CA ASN A 348 46.41 -2.92 8.08
C ASN A 348 46.75 -3.07 6.61
N ARG A 349 47.87 -2.49 6.18
CA ARG A 349 48.37 -2.52 4.79
C ARG A 349 48.43 -3.94 4.18
N ARG A 350 48.67 -4.96 5.00
CA ARG A 350 48.74 -6.36 4.53
C ARG A 350 47.35 -6.91 4.22
N GLN A 351 46.35 -6.59 5.03
CA GLN A 351 44.96 -7.00 4.74
C GLN A 351 44.45 -6.29 3.49
N ALA A 352 44.80 -5.03 3.30
CA ALA A 352 44.52 -4.30 2.07
C ALA A 352 45.14 -4.99 0.84
N TRP A 353 46.40 -5.44 0.94
CA TRP A 353 47.04 -6.20 -0.14
C TRP A 353 46.36 -7.53 -0.47
N VAL A 354 45.89 -8.28 0.53
CA VAL A 354 45.12 -9.51 0.33
C VAL A 354 43.83 -9.23 -0.43
N LEU A 355 43.10 -8.14 -0.06
CA LEU A 355 41.89 -7.72 -0.76
C LEU A 355 42.16 -7.40 -2.23
N VAL A 356 43.17 -6.58 -2.49
CA VAL A 356 43.54 -6.21 -3.87
C VAL A 356 43.96 -7.43 -4.69
N LEU A 357 44.79 -8.31 -4.11
CA LEU A 357 45.23 -9.53 -4.78
C LEU A 357 44.06 -10.47 -5.09
N THR A 358 43.12 -10.63 -4.14
CA THR A 358 41.91 -11.44 -4.36
C THR A 358 41.05 -10.85 -5.47
N ALA A 359 40.88 -9.52 -5.49
CA ALA A 359 40.11 -8.84 -6.54
C ALA A 359 40.78 -9.00 -7.93
N VAL A 360 42.09 -8.85 -8.01
CA VAL A 360 42.84 -9.02 -9.27
C VAL A 360 42.72 -10.45 -9.80
N VAL A 361 42.89 -11.45 -8.91
CA VAL A 361 42.75 -12.86 -9.32
C VAL A 361 41.35 -13.18 -9.75
N PHE A 362 40.34 -12.66 -9.03
CA PHE A 362 38.95 -12.80 -9.43
C PHE A 362 38.69 -12.23 -10.82
N LEU A 363 39.22 -11.03 -11.12
CA LEU A 363 39.07 -10.39 -12.43
C LEU A 363 39.80 -11.17 -13.54
N ILE A 364 41.01 -11.66 -13.29
CA ILE A 364 41.73 -12.51 -14.23
C ILE A 364 40.96 -13.81 -14.49
N THR A 365 40.44 -14.44 -13.45
CA THR A 365 39.60 -15.64 -13.59
C THR A 365 38.34 -15.38 -14.40
N SER A 366 37.66 -14.25 -14.13
CA SER A 366 36.47 -13.81 -14.89
C SER A 366 36.83 -13.52 -16.37
N ALA A 367 37.97 -12.89 -16.64
CA ALA A 367 38.42 -12.64 -18.00
C ALA A 367 38.70 -13.94 -18.78
N PHE A 368 39.36 -14.91 -18.15
CA PHE A 368 39.62 -16.21 -18.78
C PHE A 368 38.34 -17.00 -19.05
N ARG A 369 37.35 -16.86 -18.20
CA ARG A 369 36.01 -17.44 -18.45
C ARG A 369 35.25 -16.72 -19.55
N MET A 370 35.32 -15.40 -19.61
CA MET A 370 34.71 -14.60 -20.67
C MET A 370 35.22 -15.04 -22.05
N ILE A 371 36.52 -15.19 -22.24
CA ILE A 371 37.10 -15.66 -23.49
C ILE A 371 37.01 -17.19 -23.70
N ALA A 372 36.37 -17.89 -22.76
CA ALA A 372 36.24 -19.37 -22.75
C ALA A 372 37.60 -20.08 -23.00
N LEU A 373 38.60 -19.72 -22.17
CA LEU A 373 39.91 -20.28 -22.27
C LEU A 373 39.88 -21.82 -22.37
N PRO A 374 40.53 -22.49 -23.31
CA PRO A 374 40.52 -23.95 -23.45
C PRO A 374 40.83 -24.68 -22.13
N GLN A 375 40.13 -25.78 -21.90
CA GLN A 375 40.17 -26.48 -20.61
C GLN A 375 41.61 -26.83 -20.15
N PRO A 376 42.54 -27.33 -20.99
CA PRO A 376 43.89 -27.63 -20.54
C PRO A 376 44.65 -26.40 -20.00
N LEU A 377 44.52 -25.26 -20.68
CA LEU A 377 45.15 -24.00 -20.26
C LEU A 377 44.52 -23.44 -18.97
N PHE A 378 43.22 -23.51 -18.84
CA PHE A 378 42.50 -23.05 -17.64
C PHE A 378 42.88 -23.89 -16.41
N ARG A 379 43.08 -25.21 -16.57
CA ARG A 379 43.54 -26.11 -15.52
C ARG A 379 44.94 -25.74 -15.05
N LEU A 380 45.87 -25.48 -15.97
CA LEU A 380 47.20 -25.01 -15.62
C LEU A 380 47.19 -23.69 -14.85
N TYR A 381 46.36 -22.75 -15.29
CA TYR A 381 46.17 -21.50 -14.57
C TYR A 381 45.67 -21.74 -13.13
N LEU A 382 44.65 -22.57 -12.91
CA LEU A 382 44.13 -22.88 -11.57
C LEU A 382 45.17 -23.58 -10.70
N ALA A 383 45.92 -24.52 -11.25
CA ALA A 383 47.00 -25.17 -10.52
C ALA A 383 48.09 -24.20 -10.10
N PHE A 384 48.55 -23.35 -11.05
CA PHE A 384 49.52 -22.29 -10.80
C PHE A 384 49.05 -21.32 -9.72
N LEU A 385 47.77 -20.90 -9.80
CA LEU A 385 47.13 -20.06 -8.79
C LEU A 385 47.19 -20.71 -7.42
N ALA A 386 46.81 -21.99 -7.30
CA ALA A 386 46.84 -22.70 -6.01
C ALA A 386 48.24 -22.81 -5.45
N VAL A 387 49.25 -23.13 -6.29
CA VAL A 387 50.65 -23.26 -5.88
C VAL A 387 51.22 -21.92 -5.37
N ILE A 388 50.84 -20.78 -5.94
CA ILE A 388 51.33 -19.47 -5.51
C ILE A 388 50.58 -18.97 -4.29
N PHE A 389 49.22 -19.13 -4.27
CA PHE A 389 48.40 -18.55 -3.23
C PHE A 389 48.49 -19.32 -1.88
N ILE A 390 48.63 -20.64 -1.88
CA ILE A 390 48.69 -21.42 -0.64
C ILE A 390 49.84 -20.94 0.25
N PRO A 391 51.10 -20.83 -0.21
CA PRO A 391 52.20 -20.30 0.61
C PRO A 391 51.98 -18.85 1.03
N SER A 392 51.45 -18.01 0.15
CA SER A 392 51.14 -16.59 0.46
C SER A 392 50.12 -16.48 1.59
N LEU A 393 49.05 -17.24 1.56
CA LEU A 393 48.01 -17.26 2.59
C LEU A 393 48.52 -17.86 3.91
N LEU A 394 49.37 -18.89 3.88
CA LEU A 394 50.03 -19.45 5.06
C LEU A 394 50.93 -18.39 5.73
N GLN A 395 51.70 -17.62 4.95
CA GLN A 395 52.48 -16.52 5.46
C GLN A 395 51.59 -15.44 6.11
N GLN A 396 50.41 -15.11 5.51
CA GLN A 396 49.45 -14.15 6.09
C GLN A 396 48.88 -14.64 7.42
N ILE A 397 48.62 -15.95 7.57
CA ILE A 397 48.14 -16.51 8.84
C ILE A 397 49.23 -16.35 9.92
N SER A 398 50.50 -16.66 9.61
CA SER A 398 51.61 -16.54 10.56
C SER A 398 51.82 -15.10 11.02
N LEU A 399 51.70 -14.13 10.09
CA LEU A 399 51.82 -12.71 10.38
C LEU A 399 50.62 -12.11 11.12
N SER A 400 49.47 -12.76 11.06
CA SER A 400 48.24 -12.32 11.75
C SER A 400 48.20 -12.66 13.23
N ILE A 401 49.28 -13.23 13.79
CA ILE A 401 49.41 -13.61 15.21
C ILE A 401 49.18 -12.43 16.13
N ARG A 402 49.59 -11.22 15.70
CA ARG A 402 49.35 -9.97 16.47
C ARG A 402 47.86 -9.62 16.67
N LEU A 403 46.94 -10.18 15.88
CA LEU A 403 45.49 -9.98 15.99
C LEU A 403 44.77 -11.08 16.80
N ARG A 404 45.49 -11.88 17.58
CA ARG A 404 44.95 -13.07 18.27
C ARG A 404 43.81 -12.78 19.24
N GLY A 405 43.77 -11.59 19.85
CA GLY A 405 42.76 -11.24 20.86
C GLY A 405 41.41 -10.77 20.33
N THR A 406 41.31 -10.33 19.08
CA THR A 406 40.08 -9.69 18.55
C THR A 406 39.14 -10.71 17.89
N LYS A 407 37.80 -10.49 17.99
CA LYS A 407 36.82 -11.31 17.26
C LYS A 407 37.05 -11.24 15.74
N ALA A 408 37.36 -10.06 15.21
CA ALA A 408 37.66 -9.83 13.79
C ALA A 408 38.91 -10.60 13.34
N GLY A 409 39.99 -10.62 14.13
CA GLY A 409 41.20 -11.39 13.81
C GLY A 409 41.00 -12.90 13.84
N ARG A 410 40.11 -13.40 14.69
CA ARG A 410 39.73 -14.83 14.68
C ARG A 410 39.00 -15.21 13.42
N LEU A 411 38.00 -14.42 13.03
CA LEU A 411 37.22 -14.64 11.79
C LEU A 411 38.13 -14.55 10.55
N PHE A 412 38.98 -13.54 10.46
CA PHE A 412 39.93 -13.38 9.35
C PHE A 412 40.84 -14.62 9.18
N ARG A 413 41.41 -15.12 10.26
CA ARG A 413 42.23 -16.37 10.20
C ARG A 413 41.42 -17.61 9.83
N ALA A 414 40.18 -17.71 10.29
CA ALA A 414 39.30 -18.81 9.89
C ALA A 414 39.00 -18.79 8.40
N LEU A 415 38.74 -17.62 7.83
CA LEU A 415 38.55 -17.43 6.39
C LEU A 415 39.79 -17.74 5.57
N LEU A 416 40.98 -17.33 6.04
CA LEU A 416 42.24 -17.69 5.39
C LEU A 416 42.52 -19.20 5.40
N ARG A 417 42.24 -19.88 6.53
CA ARG A 417 42.36 -21.36 6.61
C ARG A 417 41.38 -22.06 5.67
N LEU A 418 40.15 -21.56 5.61
CA LEU A 418 39.12 -22.05 4.69
C LEU A 418 39.58 -21.89 3.21
N ALA A 419 40.12 -20.72 2.86
CA ALA A 419 40.63 -20.47 1.51
C ALA A 419 41.80 -21.41 1.16
N ILE A 420 42.72 -21.65 2.10
CA ILE A 420 43.80 -22.62 1.91
C ILE A 420 43.27 -24.04 1.71
N LEU A 421 42.30 -24.45 2.51
CA LEU A 421 41.67 -25.76 2.38
C LEU A 421 41.03 -25.92 1.02
N VAL A 422 40.25 -24.92 0.57
CA VAL A 422 39.61 -24.92 -0.75
C VAL A 422 40.63 -25.03 -1.88
N LEU A 423 41.70 -24.21 -1.82
CA LEU A 423 42.76 -24.25 -2.82
C LEU A 423 43.50 -25.58 -2.82
N ALA A 424 43.79 -26.16 -1.66
CA ALA A 424 44.44 -27.48 -1.55
C ALA A 424 43.55 -28.61 -2.09
N VAL A 425 42.28 -28.64 -1.71
CA VAL A 425 41.32 -29.63 -2.21
C VAL A 425 41.14 -29.48 -3.74
N SER A 426 41.06 -28.22 -4.21
CA SER A 426 41.00 -27.94 -5.64
C SER A 426 42.23 -28.41 -6.39
N LEU A 427 43.44 -28.18 -5.85
CA LEU A 427 44.67 -28.61 -6.45
C LEU A 427 44.74 -30.14 -6.54
N VAL A 428 44.40 -30.87 -5.49
CA VAL A 428 44.27 -32.33 -5.49
C VAL A 428 43.26 -32.78 -6.54
N GLY A 429 42.10 -32.13 -6.61
CA GLY A 429 41.08 -32.38 -7.65
C GLY A 429 41.60 -32.23 -9.07
N GLN A 430 42.40 -31.17 -9.34
CA GLN A 430 43.03 -30.95 -10.64
C GLN A 430 44.03 -32.08 -11.00
N PHE A 431 44.87 -32.49 -10.04
CA PHE A 431 45.80 -33.60 -10.24
C PHE A 431 45.09 -34.92 -10.50
N ALA A 432 44.00 -35.18 -9.80
CA ALA A 432 43.24 -36.42 -9.94
C ALA A 432 42.34 -36.48 -11.21
N GLY A 433 42.09 -35.32 -11.85
CA GLY A 433 41.24 -35.21 -13.04
C GLY A 433 39.78 -34.88 -12.74
N TYR A 434 39.45 -34.32 -11.55
CA TYR A 434 38.12 -33.80 -11.18
C TYR A 434 38.04 -32.31 -11.48
N MET A 435 38.14 -31.95 -12.75
CA MET A 435 38.24 -30.56 -13.19
C MET A 435 36.99 -29.76 -12.86
N ASN A 436 35.79 -30.31 -13.13
CA ASN A 436 34.54 -29.55 -12.89
C ASN A 436 34.36 -29.24 -11.41
N PHE A 437 34.69 -30.19 -10.53
CA PHE A 437 34.64 -29.98 -9.08
C PHE A 437 35.60 -28.88 -8.63
N SER A 438 36.86 -28.98 -9.09
CA SER A 438 37.91 -28.04 -8.73
C SER A 438 37.62 -26.61 -9.19
N THR A 439 37.18 -26.48 -10.43
CA THR A 439 36.81 -25.17 -11.01
C THR A 439 35.63 -24.57 -10.26
N TRP A 440 34.58 -25.36 -10.03
CA TRP A 440 33.41 -24.91 -9.29
C TRP A 440 33.77 -24.46 -7.86
N MET A 441 34.59 -25.22 -7.15
CA MET A 441 34.95 -24.92 -5.76
C MET A 441 35.72 -23.61 -5.62
N ILE A 442 36.67 -23.35 -6.49
CA ILE A 442 37.43 -22.10 -6.54
C ILE A 442 36.48 -20.94 -6.89
N GLN A 443 35.67 -21.10 -7.92
CA GLN A 443 34.73 -20.09 -8.38
C GLN A 443 33.72 -19.74 -7.28
N ALA A 444 33.04 -20.73 -6.70
CA ALA A 444 32.06 -20.50 -5.66
C ALA A 444 32.67 -19.76 -4.45
N THR A 445 33.93 -20.06 -4.13
CA THR A 445 34.64 -19.37 -3.04
C THR A 445 34.93 -17.93 -3.38
N PHE A 446 35.42 -17.62 -4.60
CA PHE A 446 35.66 -16.25 -5.04
C PHE A 446 34.35 -15.44 -5.15
N GLU A 447 33.32 -16.00 -5.75
CA GLU A 447 32.02 -15.34 -5.87
C GLU A 447 31.39 -15.09 -4.50
N THR A 448 31.52 -16.03 -3.57
CA THR A 448 31.07 -15.83 -2.17
C THR A 448 31.83 -14.67 -1.51
N GLY A 449 33.16 -14.63 -1.68
CA GLY A 449 34.01 -13.55 -1.16
C GLY A 449 33.60 -12.19 -1.74
N MET A 450 33.36 -12.11 -3.04
CA MET A 450 32.92 -10.87 -3.71
C MET A 450 31.48 -10.48 -3.30
N THR A 451 30.58 -11.45 -3.17
CA THR A 451 29.22 -11.19 -2.69
C THR A 451 29.22 -10.60 -1.27
N ILE A 452 30.04 -11.15 -0.38
CA ILE A 452 30.21 -10.61 0.98
C ILE A 452 30.78 -9.19 0.92
N LEU A 453 31.79 -8.94 0.06
CA LEU A 453 32.37 -7.61 -0.13
C LEU A 453 31.30 -6.62 -0.63
N PHE A 454 30.55 -6.99 -1.66
CA PHE A 454 29.49 -6.13 -2.23
C PHE A 454 28.37 -5.89 -1.23
N ALA A 455 27.89 -6.92 -0.53
CA ALA A 455 26.89 -6.75 0.54
C ALA A 455 27.39 -5.80 1.62
N ARG A 456 28.65 -5.94 2.06
CA ARG A 456 29.24 -5.04 3.06
C ARG A 456 29.32 -3.60 2.56
N MET A 457 29.73 -3.37 1.32
CA MET A 457 29.80 -2.03 0.73
C MET A 457 28.40 -1.44 0.57
N THR A 458 27.43 -2.20 0.10
CA THR A 458 26.04 -1.76 -0.02
C THR A 458 25.45 -1.39 1.34
N LEU A 459 25.71 -2.17 2.39
CA LEU A 459 25.25 -1.85 3.74
C LEU A 459 25.91 -0.59 4.30
N LEU A 460 27.20 -0.39 4.08
CA LEU A 460 27.91 0.81 4.53
C LEU A 460 27.44 2.07 3.80
N LEU A 461 27.28 1.99 2.48
CA LEU A 461 26.78 3.09 1.68
C LEU A 461 25.32 3.41 2.02
N GLY A 462 24.50 2.38 2.17
CA GLY A 462 23.10 2.55 2.54
C GLY A 462 22.92 3.13 3.94
N HIS A 463 23.71 2.66 4.92
CA HIS A 463 23.71 3.22 6.27
C HIS A 463 24.07 4.71 6.27
N GLY A 464 25.14 5.08 5.59
CA GLY A 464 25.53 6.47 5.49
C GLY A 464 24.54 7.34 4.71
N ALA A 465 23.86 6.79 3.67
CA ALA A 465 22.80 7.50 2.97
C ALA A 465 21.58 7.75 3.88
N LEU A 466 21.23 6.79 4.74
CA LEU A 466 20.16 6.93 5.73
C LEU A 466 20.52 7.96 6.83
N GLU A 467 21.76 7.99 7.28
CA GLU A 467 22.26 9.03 8.22
C GLU A 467 22.22 10.43 7.58
N LEU A 468 22.59 10.54 6.30
CA LEU A 468 22.43 11.80 5.55
C LEU A 468 20.96 12.21 5.48
N LEU A 469 20.07 11.28 5.11
CA LEU A 469 18.65 11.52 5.07
C LEU A 469 18.12 11.98 6.43
N LYS A 470 18.54 11.33 7.52
CA LYS A 470 18.24 11.73 8.89
C LYS A 470 18.66 13.18 9.14
N ASN A 471 19.91 13.55 8.82
CA ASN A 471 20.42 14.91 9.02
C ASN A 471 19.66 15.94 8.17
N LEU A 472 19.23 15.60 6.96
CA LEU A 472 18.39 16.45 6.11
C LEU A 472 16.98 16.62 6.69
N LEU A 473 16.40 15.53 7.19
CA LEU A 473 15.06 15.50 7.75
C LEU A 473 14.98 16.15 9.13
N SER A 474 16.01 16.01 9.98
CA SER A 474 16.07 16.62 11.31
C SER A 474 16.09 18.16 11.26
N HIS A 475 16.63 18.75 10.17
CA HIS A 475 16.62 20.19 9.92
C HIS A 475 15.36 20.65 9.15
N SER A 476 14.43 19.76 8.88
CA SER A 476 13.16 20.10 8.23
C SER A 476 12.28 20.91 9.16
N GLN A 477 11.54 21.89 8.62
CA GLN A 477 10.52 22.64 9.35
C GLN A 477 9.30 21.76 9.76
N GLN A 478 9.22 20.53 9.28
CA GLN A 478 8.15 19.61 9.62
C GLN A 478 8.47 18.90 10.95
N LEU A 479 7.67 19.16 11.95
CA LEU A 479 7.79 18.61 13.31
C LEU A 479 7.92 17.07 13.35
N PHE A 480 7.28 16.38 12.41
CA PHE A 480 7.36 14.92 12.30
C PHE A 480 8.79 14.44 12.05
N PHE A 481 9.43 14.94 11.01
CA PHE A 481 10.79 14.52 10.65
C PHE A 481 11.83 14.96 11.67
N ALA A 482 11.66 16.14 12.27
CA ALA A 482 12.56 16.61 13.31
C ALA A 482 12.54 15.70 14.54
N ARG A 483 11.37 15.13 14.89
CA ARG A 483 11.21 14.33 16.10
C ARG A 483 11.46 12.83 15.90
N PHE A 484 11.09 12.27 14.75
CA PHE A 484 11.10 10.83 14.50
C PHE A 484 12.18 10.37 13.50
N SER A 485 13.09 11.23 13.08
CA SER A 485 14.16 10.88 12.13
C SER A 485 15.06 9.74 12.62
N ASP A 486 15.34 9.66 13.92
CA ASP A 486 16.18 8.60 14.51
C ASP A 486 15.51 7.23 14.42
N GLU A 487 14.24 7.14 14.81
CA GLU A 487 13.47 5.90 14.76
C GLU A 487 13.24 5.45 13.33
N LEU A 488 12.91 6.36 12.42
CA LEU A 488 12.76 6.09 11.00
C LEU A 488 14.04 5.51 10.40
N THR A 489 15.18 6.13 10.69
CA THR A 489 16.48 5.66 10.23
C THR A 489 16.81 4.27 10.76
N LEU A 490 16.46 3.98 12.01
CA LEU A 490 16.66 2.68 12.61
C LEU A 490 15.82 1.58 11.93
N HIS A 491 14.56 1.85 11.63
CA HIS A 491 13.69 0.93 10.91
C HIS A 491 14.17 0.69 9.46
N LEU A 492 14.54 1.76 8.76
CA LEU A 492 15.09 1.65 7.40
C LEU A 492 16.42 0.89 7.37
N ASN A 493 17.31 1.07 8.35
CA ASN A 493 18.53 0.30 8.49
C ASN A 493 18.30 -1.20 8.74
N ARG A 494 17.26 -1.54 9.52
CA ARG A 494 16.89 -2.95 9.72
C ARG A 494 16.39 -3.55 8.41
N LEU A 495 15.52 -2.85 7.71
CA LEU A 495 14.99 -3.27 6.41
C LEU A 495 16.13 -3.46 5.39
N LEU A 496 17.03 -2.49 5.27
CA LEU A 496 18.19 -2.56 4.40
C LEU A 496 19.05 -3.81 4.69
N ARG A 497 19.31 -4.10 5.96
CA ARG A 497 20.08 -5.31 6.34
C ARG A 497 19.37 -6.59 5.91
N VAL A 498 18.06 -6.70 6.17
CA VAL A 498 17.29 -7.89 5.80
C VAL A 498 17.29 -8.08 4.29
N VAL A 499 17.06 -7.03 3.52
CA VAL A 499 17.03 -7.08 2.06
C VAL A 499 18.41 -7.47 1.50
N VAL A 500 19.48 -6.81 1.93
CA VAL A 500 20.83 -7.07 1.38
C VAL A 500 21.32 -8.47 1.77
N ILE A 501 21.11 -8.90 3.01
CA ILE A 501 21.53 -10.24 3.46
C ILE A 501 20.66 -11.31 2.77
N GLY A 502 19.36 -11.11 2.68
CA GLY A 502 18.44 -12.03 2.02
C GLY A 502 18.77 -12.20 0.53
N PHE A 503 18.96 -11.08 -0.17
CA PHE A 503 19.36 -11.10 -1.59
C PHE A 503 20.73 -11.79 -1.78
N SER A 504 21.72 -11.47 -0.94
CA SER A 504 23.03 -12.10 -1.01
C SER A 504 22.98 -13.60 -0.77
N PHE A 505 22.19 -14.04 0.22
CA PHE A 505 21.96 -15.46 0.48
C PHE A 505 21.31 -16.15 -0.74
N PHE A 506 20.28 -15.53 -1.29
CA PHE A 506 19.56 -16.06 -2.44
C PHE A 506 20.46 -16.18 -3.67
N TYR A 507 21.32 -15.16 -3.92
CA TYR A 507 22.30 -15.17 -4.99
C TYR A 507 23.34 -16.30 -4.84
N LEU A 508 23.72 -16.67 -3.62
CA LEU A 508 24.68 -17.72 -3.37
C LEU A 508 24.15 -19.14 -3.65
N LEU A 509 22.83 -19.35 -3.67
CA LEU A 509 22.25 -20.68 -3.90
C LEU A 509 22.65 -21.30 -5.25
N PRO A 510 22.53 -20.60 -6.40
CA PRO A 510 23.02 -21.10 -7.68
C PRO A 510 24.56 -21.12 -7.75
N VAL A 511 25.27 -20.21 -7.10
CA VAL A 511 26.74 -20.22 -7.04
C VAL A 511 27.26 -21.53 -6.44
N TRP A 512 26.64 -21.98 -5.36
CA TRP A 512 26.94 -23.27 -4.74
C TRP A 512 26.24 -24.45 -5.42
N ARG A 513 25.62 -24.24 -6.58
CA ARG A 513 24.92 -25.26 -7.38
C ARG A 513 23.83 -26.01 -6.61
N ILE A 514 23.25 -25.39 -5.58
CA ILE A 514 22.07 -25.92 -4.89
C ILE A 514 20.89 -25.91 -5.85
N PHE A 515 20.77 -24.83 -6.63
CA PHE A 515 19.80 -24.66 -7.71
C PHE A 515 20.51 -24.29 -9.02
N ALA A 516 19.83 -24.44 -10.17
CA ALA A 516 20.43 -24.15 -11.45
C ALA A 516 20.50 -22.63 -11.74
N THR A 517 19.43 -21.94 -11.43
CA THR A 517 19.27 -20.51 -11.66
C THR A 517 18.59 -19.86 -10.46
N LEU A 518 18.63 -18.53 -10.42
CA LEU A 518 17.86 -17.78 -9.41
C LEU A 518 16.35 -18.03 -9.56
N ASN A 519 15.86 -18.15 -10.79
CA ASN A 519 14.45 -18.42 -11.08
C ASN A 519 14.04 -19.82 -10.58
N GLU A 520 14.87 -20.83 -10.80
CA GLU A 520 14.62 -22.16 -10.26
C GLU A 520 14.67 -22.15 -8.71
N ALA A 521 15.65 -21.48 -8.12
CA ALA A 521 15.72 -21.30 -6.69
C ALA A 521 14.44 -20.65 -6.14
N TRP A 522 13.97 -19.60 -6.81
CA TRP A 522 12.72 -18.95 -6.44
C TRP A 522 11.53 -19.86 -6.63
N SER A 523 11.38 -20.54 -7.77
CA SER A 523 10.24 -21.41 -8.05
C SER A 523 10.14 -22.57 -7.07
N VAL A 524 11.27 -23.23 -6.78
CA VAL A 524 11.31 -24.35 -5.83
C VAL A 524 11.08 -23.89 -4.40
N LEU A 525 11.76 -22.82 -3.98
CA LEU A 525 11.60 -22.29 -2.62
C LEU A 525 10.21 -21.65 -2.40
N SER A 526 9.66 -21.02 -3.42
CA SER A 526 8.33 -20.41 -3.34
C SER A 526 7.23 -21.46 -3.21
N GLN A 527 7.39 -22.60 -3.86
CA GLN A 527 6.45 -23.73 -3.81
C GLN A 527 6.72 -24.68 -2.65
N PHE A 528 7.92 -24.63 -2.06
CA PHE A 528 8.25 -25.46 -0.90
C PHE A 528 7.33 -25.13 0.27
N GLY A 529 6.56 -26.09 0.74
CA GLY A 529 5.55 -25.87 1.76
C GLY A 529 5.01 -27.18 2.31
N PHE A 530 3.95 -27.06 3.07
CA PHE A 530 3.24 -28.18 3.68
C PHE A 530 1.73 -27.99 3.55
N ASP A 531 1.00 -29.09 3.48
CA ASP A 531 -0.44 -29.08 3.36
C ASP A 531 -1.11 -28.99 4.73
N LEU A 532 -1.92 -27.95 4.93
CA LEU A 532 -2.76 -27.75 6.09
C LEU A 532 -4.23 -27.97 5.68
N GLY A 533 -4.67 -29.20 5.72
CA GLY A 533 -6.00 -29.58 5.21
C GLY A 533 -6.14 -29.35 3.71
N ALA A 534 -7.00 -28.45 3.31
CA ALA A 534 -7.23 -28.10 1.90
C ALA A 534 -6.31 -26.99 1.36
N VAL A 535 -5.45 -26.41 2.19
CA VAL A 535 -4.60 -25.26 1.81
C VAL A 535 -3.15 -25.69 1.81
N HIS A 536 -2.48 -25.51 0.66
CA HIS A 536 -1.03 -25.67 0.56
C HIS A 536 -0.34 -24.40 1.03
N VAL A 537 0.32 -24.43 2.19
CA VAL A 537 1.04 -23.27 2.75
C VAL A 537 2.47 -23.32 2.27
N SER A 538 2.81 -22.46 1.31
CA SER A 538 4.15 -22.37 0.75
C SER A 538 5.04 -21.39 1.55
N LEU A 539 6.38 -21.53 1.39
CA LEU A 539 7.34 -20.60 1.99
C LEU A 539 7.15 -19.17 1.47
N GLN A 540 6.72 -19.00 0.23
CA GLN A 540 6.36 -17.71 -0.35
C GLN A 540 5.17 -17.10 0.38
N MET A 541 4.11 -17.86 0.61
CA MET A 541 2.93 -17.39 1.35
C MET A 541 3.28 -16.96 2.77
N LEU A 542 4.13 -17.77 3.47
CA LEU A 542 4.64 -17.40 4.79
C LEU A 542 5.49 -16.12 4.75
N GLY A 543 6.34 -15.98 3.75
CA GLY A 543 7.16 -14.77 3.55
C GLY A 543 6.31 -13.52 3.29
N LEU A 544 5.34 -13.62 2.39
CA LEU A 544 4.41 -12.53 2.07
C LEU A 544 3.51 -12.16 3.26
N ALA A 545 3.00 -13.16 3.97
CA ALA A 545 2.20 -12.94 5.17
C ALA A 545 3.03 -12.25 6.27
N GLY A 546 4.26 -12.73 6.52
CA GLY A 546 5.19 -12.12 7.47
C GLY A 546 5.58 -10.69 7.08
N LEU A 547 5.83 -10.44 5.79
CA LEU A 547 6.12 -9.11 5.25
C LEU A 547 4.93 -8.16 5.41
N ALA A 548 3.73 -8.61 5.04
CA ALA A 548 2.51 -7.81 5.17
C ALA A 548 2.24 -7.44 6.64
N PHE A 549 2.39 -8.39 7.55
CA PHE A 549 2.24 -8.15 8.97
C PHE A 549 3.32 -7.19 9.52
N TYR A 550 4.57 -7.35 9.11
CA TYR A 550 5.65 -6.42 9.44
C TYR A 550 5.38 -5.01 8.94
N LEU A 551 4.95 -4.88 7.67
CA LEU A 551 4.60 -3.58 7.08
C LEU A 551 3.41 -2.93 7.81
N ALA A 552 2.43 -3.70 8.25
CA ALA A 552 1.31 -3.19 9.05
C ALA A 552 1.78 -2.61 10.39
N ILE A 553 2.72 -3.28 11.07
CA ILE A 553 3.31 -2.76 12.32
C ILE A 553 4.06 -1.44 12.04
N GLN A 554 4.84 -1.37 10.96
CA GLN A 554 5.57 -0.15 10.58
C GLN A 554 4.61 0.99 10.20
N LEU A 555 3.55 0.68 9.45
CA LEU A 555 2.51 1.64 9.09
C LEU A 555 1.78 2.16 10.33
N SER A 556 1.48 1.27 11.28
CA SER A 556 0.88 1.65 12.55
C SER A 556 1.76 2.63 13.33
N TRP A 557 3.07 2.34 13.43
CA TRP A 557 4.03 3.24 14.06
C TRP A 557 4.06 4.61 13.36
N LEU A 558 4.12 4.61 12.03
CA LEU A 558 4.15 5.83 11.22
C LEU A 558 2.91 6.70 11.46
N LEU A 559 1.72 6.09 11.42
CA LEU A 559 0.47 6.82 11.63
C LEU A 559 0.32 7.34 13.06
N GLN A 560 0.75 6.60 14.08
CA GLN A 560 0.79 7.08 15.46
C GLN A 560 1.73 8.29 15.59
N ALA A 561 2.92 8.23 14.99
CA ALA A 561 3.88 9.32 15.00
C ALA A 561 3.35 10.57 14.25
N MET A 562 2.67 10.39 13.11
CA MET A 562 2.01 11.49 12.39
C MET A 562 0.86 12.10 13.20
N THR A 563 0.05 11.29 13.85
CA THR A 563 -1.05 11.76 14.71
C THR A 563 -0.51 12.58 15.89
N GLU A 564 0.60 12.14 16.49
CA GLU A 564 1.24 12.87 17.58
C GLU A 564 1.73 14.24 17.18
N THR A 565 2.33 14.37 15.99
CA THR A 565 2.93 15.63 15.53
C THR A 565 1.94 16.59 14.90
N GLN A 566 0.90 16.10 14.22
CA GLN A 566 -0.02 16.96 13.47
C GLN A 566 -1.33 17.27 14.23
N LEU A 567 -1.92 16.27 14.88
CA LEU A 567 -3.18 16.47 15.60
C LEU A 567 -2.95 16.97 17.05
N PHE A 568 -2.04 16.33 17.78
CA PHE A 568 -1.92 16.58 19.21
C PHE A 568 -1.01 17.76 19.54
N SER A 569 -0.17 18.22 18.63
CA SER A 569 0.69 19.41 18.86
C SER A 569 -0.07 20.72 18.87
N ARG A 570 -1.25 20.78 18.24
CA ARG A 570 -2.06 22.01 18.08
C ARG A 570 -3.19 22.15 19.12
N GLN A 571 -3.51 21.11 19.85
CA GLN A 571 -4.62 21.11 20.81
C GLN A 571 -4.17 20.58 22.16
N SER A 572 -4.66 21.17 23.26
CA SER A 572 -4.45 20.70 24.63
C SER A 572 -5.33 19.49 24.93
N ILE A 573 -5.05 18.36 24.29
CA ILE A 573 -5.78 17.12 24.51
C ILE A 573 -5.16 16.41 25.71
N ASP A 574 -6.00 15.88 26.61
CA ASP A 574 -5.58 15.10 27.76
C ASP A 574 -4.70 13.90 27.34
N ARG A 575 -3.70 13.60 28.16
CA ARG A 575 -2.76 12.48 27.95
C ARG A 575 -3.48 11.14 27.80
N GLY A 576 -4.51 10.91 28.63
CA GLY A 576 -5.29 9.66 28.57
C GLY A 576 -6.02 9.45 27.24
N VAL A 577 -6.63 10.50 26.70
CA VAL A 577 -7.31 10.48 25.40
C VAL A 577 -6.32 10.24 24.27
N ARG A 578 -5.16 10.89 24.34
CA ARG A 578 -4.08 10.77 23.37
C ARG A 578 -3.56 9.34 23.26
N ASP A 579 -3.31 8.70 24.41
CA ASP A 579 -2.83 7.31 24.47
C ASP A 579 -3.91 6.32 24.02
N ALA A 580 -5.19 6.58 24.32
CA ALA A 580 -6.31 5.77 23.86
C ALA A 580 -6.43 5.80 22.33
N ILE A 581 -6.34 6.97 21.71
CA ILE A 581 -6.39 7.12 20.24
C ILE A 581 -5.22 6.38 19.58
N LYS A 582 -3.99 6.51 20.11
CA LYS A 582 -2.82 5.80 19.58
C LYS A 582 -3.00 4.28 19.63
N LYS A 583 -3.51 3.75 20.75
CA LYS A 583 -3.78 2.32 20.90
C LYS A 583 -4.86 1.85 19.92
N LEU A 584 -5.91 2.63 19.74
CA LEU A 584 -7.00 2.32 18.81
C LEU A 584 -6.47 2.23 17.36
N ILE A 585 -5.69 3.22 16.94
CA ILE A 585 -5.02 3.23 15.62
C ILE A 585 -4.12 1.99 15.49
N HIS A 586 -3.34 1.69 16.52
CA HIS A 586 -2.46 0.51 16.53
C HIS A 586 -3.23 -0.78 16.31
N TYR A 587 -4.24 -1.03 17.14
CA TYR A 587 -5.03 -2.27 17.06
C TYR A 587 -5.79 -2.39 15.74
N ALA A 588 -6.36 -1.30 15.22
CA ALA A 588 -7.05 -1.30 13.94
C ALA A 588 -6.12 -1.70 12.78
N ILE A 589 -4.93 -1.08 12.71
CA ILE A 589 -3.99 -1.35 11.61
C ILE A 589 -3.38 -2.74 11.73
N VAL A 590 -2.99 -3.15 12.95
CA VAL A 590 -2.42 -4.49 13.17
C VAL A 590 -3.47 -5.56 12.86
N MET A 591 -4.74 -5.35 13.20
CA MET A 591 -5.82 -6.27 12.86
C MET A 591 -6.04 -6.37 11.34
N ILE A 592 -6.06 -5.23 10.62
CA ILE A 592 -6.13 -5.23 9.15
C ILE A 592 -4.91 -5.94 8.56
N GLY A 593 -3.71 -5.64 9.05
CA GLY A 593 -2.49 -6.31 8.62
C GLY A 593 -2.47 -7.81 8.87
N PHE A 594 -3.02 -8.24 10.00
CA PHE A 594 -3.21 -9.66 10.31
C PHE A 594 -4.18 -10.33 9.34
N MET A 595 -5.29 -9.68 9.00
CA MET A 595 -6.24 -10.19 8.01
C MET A 595 -5.60 -10.32 6.63
N VAL A 596 -4.84 -9.30 6.21
CA VAL A 596 -4.09 -9.34 4.94
C VAL A 596 -3.07 -10.47 4.96
N ALA A 597 -2.36 -10.67 6.07
CA ALA A 597 -1.43 -11.78 6.24
C ALA A 597 -2.13 -13.15 6.14
N LEU A 598 -3.29 -13.31 6.76
CA LEU A 598 -4.11 -14.53 6.64
C LEU A 598 -4.59 -14.76 5.19
N SER A 599 -4.92 -13.70 4.46
CA SER A 599 -5.29 -13.78 3.04
C SER A 599 -4.15 -14.34 2.20
N PHE A 600 -2.90 -13.90 2.44
CA PHE A 600 -1.73 -14.47 1.78
C PHE A 600 -1.49 -15.95 2.13
N LEU A 601 -1.95 -16.40 3.30
CA LEU A 601 -1.90 -17.82 3.68
C LEU A 601 -3.04 -18.65 3.08
N GLY A 602 -3.87 -18.07 2.20
CA GLY A 602 -4.97 -18.77 1.53
C GLY A 602 -6.24 -18.91 2.38
N VAL A 603 -6.30 -18.24 3.54
CA VAL A 603 -7.50 -18.25 4.38
C VAL A 603 -8.59 -17.39 3.72
N LYS A 604 -9.75 -17.98 3.47
CA LYS A 604 -10.90 -17.26 2.90
C LYS A 604 -11.42 -16.25 3.92
N LEU A 605 -11.19 -14.96 3.65
CA LEU A 605 -11.59 -13.86 4.53
C LEU A 605 -13.12 -13.71 4.67
N GLN A 606 -13.88 -14.34 3.80
CA GLN A 606 -15.35 -14.25 3.80
C GLN A 606 -15.95 -14.65 5.15
N ASN A 607 -15.42 -15.70 5.79
CA ASN A 607 -15.90 -16.12 7.12
C ASN A 607 -15.57 -15.10 8.20
N PHE A 608 -14.42 -14.42 8.10
CA PHE A 608 -14.04 -13.36 9.03
C PHE A 608 -14.88 -12.09 8.81
N ILE A 609 -15.23 -11.76 7.56
CA ILE A 609 -16.09 -10.61 7.26
C ILE A 609 -17.47 -10.79 7.90
N VAL A 610 -18.05 -11.99 7.84
CA VAL A 610 -19.33 -12.31 8.51
C VAL A 610 -19.21 -12.13 10.02
N LEU A 611 -18.15 -12.67 10.62
CA LEU A 611 -17.89 -12.53 12.06
C LEU A 611 -17.69 -11.06 12.45
N LEU A 612 -16.87 -10.32 11.70
CA LEU A 612 -16.67 -8.88 11.91
C LEU A 612 -17.95 -8.07 11.71
N GLY A 613 -18.82 -8.50 10.77
CA GLY A 613 -20.12 -7.91 10.58
C GLY A 613 -21.00 -8.06 11.84
N ALA A 614 -21.04 -9.25 12.41
CA ALA A 614 -21.77 -9.51 13.66
C ALA A 614 -21.20 -8.69 14.84
N PHE A 615 -19.86 -8.64 14.98
CA PHE A 615 -19.22 -7.77 15.98
C PHE A 615 -19.48 -6.29 15.72
N GLY A 616 -19.47 -5.87 14.43
CA GLY A 616 -19.74 -4.49 14.02
C GLY A 616 -21.15 -4.04 14.42
N VAL A 617 -22.13 -4.91 14.24
CA VAL A 617 -23.52 -4.67 14.70
C VAL A 617 -23.57 -4.53 16.23
N GLY A 618 -22.92 -5.45 16.96
CA GLY A 618 -22.87 -5.38 18.45
C GLY A 618 -22.19 -4.11 18.96
N ILE A 619 -21.04 -3.74 18.38
CA ILE A 619 -20.34 -2.49 18.71
C ILE A 619 -21.19 -1.29 18.29
N GLY A 620 -21.88 -1.35 17.14
CA GLY A 620 -22.77 -0.29 16.65
C GLY A 620 -23.88 0.02 17.64
N PHE A 621 -24.56 -0.99 18.17
CA PHE A 621 -25.56 -0.83 19.23
C PHE A 621 -24.94 -0.28 20.52
N GLY A 622 -23.75 -0.75 20.91
CA GLY A 622 -23.06 -0.25 22.12
C GLY A 622 -22.56 1.21 21.99
N LEU A 623 -22.33 1.70 20.77
CA LEU A 623 -21.91 3.09 20.51
C LEU A 623 -23.05 4.02 20.08
N GLN A 624 -24.28 3.51 19.93
CA GLN A 624 -25.43 4.25 19.41
C GLN A 624 -25.65 5.57 20.16
N ASP A 625 -25.68 5.52 21.49
CA ASP A 625 -25.91 6.71 22.32
C ASP A 625 -24.78 7.74 22.20
N ILE A 626 -23.53 7.27 22.04
CA ILE A 626 -22.37 8.16 21.89
C ILE A 626 -22.46 8.87 20.54
N VAL A 627 -22.77 8.15 19.47
CA VAL A 627 -22.93 8.71 18.11
C VAL A 627 -24.12 9.66 18.05
N ASN A 628 -25.24 9.30 18.66
CA ASN A 628 -26.42 10.14 18.71
C ASN A 628 -26.16 11.47 19.43
N ASN A 629 -25.52 11.41 20.61
CA ASN A 629 -25.12 12.61 21.34
C ASN A 629 -24.11 13.47 20.57
N PHE A 630 -23.17 12.86 19.86
CA PHE A 630 -22.20 13.57 19.03
C PHE A 630 -22.86 14.29 17.84
N LEU A 631 -23.73 13.59 17.09
CA LEU A 631 -24.48 14.19 15.98
C LEU A 631 -25.38 15.32 16.47
N SER A 632 -26.08 15.10 17.61
CA SER A 632 -26.90 16.13 18.25
C SER A 632 -26.06 17.34 18.66
N GLY A 633 -24.85 17.13 19.17
CA GLY A 633 -23.92 18.20 19.50
C GLY A 633 -23.48 19.00 18.27
N LEU A 634 -23.23 18.34 17.15
CA LEU A 634 -22.94 19.02 15.86
C LEU A 634 -24.14 19.86 15.41
N ILE A 635 -25.37 19.32 15.47
CA ILE A 635 -26.59 20.06 15.10
C ILE A 635 -26.74 21.31 15.99
N LEU A 636 -26.57 21.19 17.31
CA LEU A 636 -26.62 22.33 18.24
C LEU A 636 -25.58 23.41 17.86
N LEU A 637 -24.38 23.02 17.46
CA LEU A 637 -23.32 23.96 17.07
C LEU A 637 -23.57 24.62 15.70
N PHE A 638 -24.16 23.89 14.74
CA PHE A 638 -24.43 24.42 13.40
C PHE A 638 -25.72 25.22 13.33
N GLU A 639 -26.84 24.67 13.76
CA GLU A 639 -28.16 25.32 13.70
C GLU A 639 -28.37 26.34 14.81
N ARG A 640 -27.66 26.18 15.93
CA ARG A 640 -27.66 27.11 17.08
C ARG A 640 -29.06 27.42 17.64
N PRO A 641 -29.93 26.41 17.82
CA PRO A 641 -31.22 26.62 18.48
C PRO A 641 -31.05 27.07 19.95
N ILE A 642 -29.88 26.76 20.50
CA ILE A 642 -29.45 27.12 21.86
C ILE A 642 -27.99 27.60 21.76
N LYS A 643 -27.67 28.68 22.47
CA LYS A 643 -26.34 29.29 22.49
C LYS A 643 -25.83 29.36 23.95
N VAL A 644 -24.52 29.47 24.09
CA VAL A 644 -23.89 29.77 25.38
C VAL A 644 -24.36 31.15 25.83
N GLY A 645 -24.87 31.21 27.06
CA GLY A 645 -25.50 32.38 27.63
C GLY A 645 -27.04 32.45 27.50
N ASP A 646 -27.66 31.46 26.84
CA ASP A 646 -29.11 31.39 26.79
C ASP A 646 -29.71 30.87 28.09
N GLY A 647 -30.83 31.50 28.53
CA GLY A 647 -31.66 30.97 29.60
C GLY A 647 -32.66 29.95 29.08
N VAL A 648 -32.50 28.73 29.54
CA VAL A 648 -33.33 27.60 29.11
C VAL A 648 -34.07 26.96 30.26
N LEU A 649 -35.23 26.40 29.94
CA LEU A 649 -36.01 25.59 30.89
C LEU A 649 -35.98 24.15 30.39
N ILE A 650 -35.45 23.27 31.20
CA ILE A 650 -35.29 21.83 30.94
C ILE A 650 -35.95 21.08 32.10
N ASP A 651 -36.84 20.16 31.80
CA ASP A 651 -37.59 19.36 32.80
C ASP A 651 -38.23 20.19 33.92
N GLY A 652 -38.60 21.45 33.63
CA GLY A 652 -39.25 22.38 34.59
C GLY A 652 -38.27 23.24 35.38
N GLU A 653 -36.98 23.06 35.26
CA GLU A 653 -35.95 23.84 35.95
C GLU A 653 -35.30 24.85 35.02
N TYR A 654 -35.08 26.05 35.51
CA TYR A 654 -34.46 27.16 34.79
C TYR A 654 -32.95 27.20 35.03
N GLY A 655 -32.18 27.34 33.94
CA GLY A 655 -30.73 27.48 34.00
C GLY A 655 -30.16 28.21 32.81
N THR A 656 -28.91 28.60 32.95
CA THR A 656 -28.17 29.29 31.87
C THR A 656 -27.17 28.35 31.24
N VAL A 657 -27.14 28.27 29.90
CA VAL A 657 -26.17 27.45 29.17
C VAL A 657 -24.77 28.04 29.31
N THR A 658 -23.86 27.34 29.98
CA THR A 658 -22.46 27.76 30.18
C THR A 658 -21.53 27.22 29.11
N ARG A 659 -21.74 25.98 28.64
CA ARG A 659 -20.91 25.34 27.64
C ARG A 659 -21.67 24.30 26.83
N ILE A 660 -21.45 24.29 25.53
CA ILE A 660 -21.91 23.25 24.61
C ILE A 660 -20.70 22.41 24.19
N GLY A 661 -20.64 21.15 24.63
CA GLY A 661 -19.60 20.19 24.29
C GLY A 661 -20.03 19.27 23.14
N LEU A 662 -19.15 18.36 22.73
CA LEU A 662 -19.43 17.41 21.64
C LEU A 662 -20.54 16.41 21.98
N ARG A 663 -20.66 16.00 23.25
CA ARG A 663 -21.66 15.00 23.67
C ARG A 663 -22.71 15.53 24.64
N SER A 664 -22.40 16.61 25.36
CA SER A 664 -23.26 17.15 26.41
C SER A 664 -23.14 18.66 26.48
N THR A 665 -24.24 19.28 26.87
CA THR A 665 -24.35 20.71 27.16
C THR A 665 -24.36 20.88 28.68
N VAL A 666 -23.61 21.86 29.18
CA VAL A 666 -23.58 22.21 30.60
C VAL A 666 -24.48 23.42 30.79
N VAL A 667 -25.41 23.27 31.73
CA VAL A 667 -26.39 24.31 32.13
C VAL A 667 -26.22 24.60 33.59
N GLN A 668 -26.03 25.86 33.95
CA GLN A 668 -25.91 26.30 35.32
C GLN A 668 -27.27 26.73 35.89
N SER A 669 -27.69 26.15 37.01
CA SER A 669 -28.91 26.53 37.71
C SER A 669 -28.75 27.87 38.40
N LEU A 670 -29.87 28.40 38.96
CA LEU A 670 -29.85 29.60 39.82
C LEU A 670 -29.09 29.42 41.12
N ASP A 671 -28.95 28.20 41.62
CA ASP A 671 -28.21 27.82 42.81
C ASP A 671 -26.72 27.51 42.51
N GLU A 672 -26.23 27.89 41.32
CA GLU A 672 -24.85 27.64 40.85
C GLU A 672 -24.50 26.14 40.62
N SER A 673 -25.46 25.23 40.74
CA SER A 673 -25.25 23.82 40.37
C SER A 673 -25.14 23.66 38.84
N GLU A 674 -24.27 22.77 38.35
CA GLU A 674 -24.12 22.49 36.92
C GLU A 674 -24.83 21.18 36.56
N TRP A 675 -25.71 21.23 35.58
CA TRP A 675 -26.33 20.05 34.98
C TRP A 675 -25.60 19.69 33.69
N ILE A 676 -25.21 18.43 33.58
CA ILE A 676 -24.62 17.87 32.37
C ILE A 676 -25.72 17.17 31.59
N VAL A 677 -26.29 17.88 30.62
CA VAL A 677 -27.41 17.40 29.81
C VAL A 677 -26.88 16.78 28.51
N PRO A 678 -27.20 15.49 28.20
CA PRO A 678 -26.87 14.89 26.95
C PRO A 678 -27.41 15.69 25.75
N ASN A 679 -26.59 15.91 24.69
CA ASN A 679 -27.02 16.71 23.54
C ASN A 679 -28.23 16.11 22.80
N ALA A 680 -28.33 14.77 22.79
CA ALA A 680 -29.49 14.08 22.24
C ALA A 680 -30.79 14.47 22.95
N GLN A 681 -30.78 14.67 24.26
CA GLN A 681 -31.95 15.13 25.04
C GLN A 681 -32.31 16.57 24.65
N MET A 682 -31.34 17.46 24.46
CA MET A 682 -31.56 18.86 24.08
C MET A 682 -32.25 19.01 22.71
N ILE A 683 -32.09 18.03 21.80
CA ILE A 683 -32.71 18.04 20.46
C ILE A 683 -34.01 17.24 20.43
N SER A 684 -34.05 16.08 21.13
CA SER A 684 -35.22 15.20 21.05
C SER A 684 -36.38 15.59 21.96
N GLN A 685 -36.08 16.37 23.02
CA GLN A 685 -37.10 16.83 23.99
C GLN A 685 -37.44 18.31 23.77
N LYS A 686 -38.60 18.71 24.31
CA LYS A 686 -39.04 20.12 24.29
C LYS A 686 -38.19 20.93 25.29
N VAL A 687 -37.27 21.74 24.79
CA VAL A 687 -36.55 22.74 25.60
C VAL A 687 -37.14 24.11 25.34
N THR A 688 -37.47 24.84 26.40
CA THR A 688 -37.96 26.22 26.29
C THR A 688 -36.78 27.17 26.38
N ASN A 689 -36.46 27.89 25.33
CA ASN A 689 -35.43 28.92 25.31
C ASN A 689 -36.07 30.30 25.49
N TRP A 690 -35.79 30.96 26.60
CA TRP A 690 -36.36 32.26 26.97
C TRP A 690 -35.63 33.44 26.33
N THR A 691 -34.45 33.22 25.73
CA THR A 691 -33.55 34.27 25.28
C THR A 691 -33.19 34.17 23.79
N LEU A 692 -33.70 33.15 23.06
CA LEU A 692 -33.37 32.82 21.68
C LEU A 692 -33.56 34.03 20.72
N SER A 693 -34.74 34.63 20.74
CA SER A 693 -35.09 35.73 19.82
C SER A 693 -35.10 37.08 20.55
N THR A 694 -35.63 37.12 21.76
CA THR A 694 -35.71 38.34 22.58
C THR A 694 -35.59 37.92 24.07
N ARG A 695 -35.14 38.84 24.93
CA ARG A 695 -35.16 38.64 26.38
C ARG A 695 -36.44 39.10 27.04
N ARG A 696 -37.41 39.66 26.24
CA ARG A 696 -38.69 40.15 26.75
C ARG A 696 -39.55 39.00 27.22
N VAL A 697 -40.05 39.09 28.41
CA VAL A 697 -40.92 38.06 29.00
C VAL A 697 -42.15 38.68 29.64
N ARG A 698 -43.27 38.02 29.54
CA ARG A 698 -44.49 38.36 30.28
C ARG A 698 -44.38 37.84 31.70
N LEU A 699 -44.46 38.75 32.66
CA LEU A 699 -44.56 38.44 34.06
C LEU A 699 -46.04 38.48 34.47
N VAL A 700 -46.48 37.47 35.17
CA VAL A 700 -47.85 37.34 35.76
C VAL A 700 -47.72 37.42 37.26
N VAL A 701 -48.41 38.38 37.85
CA VAL A 701 -48.50 38.57 39.31
C VAL A 701 -49.93 38.28 39.72
N PRO A 702 -50.17 37.09 40.33
CA PRO A 702 -51.48 36.74 40.86
C PRO A 702 -51.75 37.54 42.16
N VAL A 703 -52.96 38.06 42.30
CA VAL A 703 -53.40 38.86 43.49
C VAL A 703 -54.81 38.48 43.83
N GLY A 704 -55.07 38.20 45.08
CA GLY A 704 -56.42 37.92 45.62
C GLY A 704 -56.89 39.03 46.55
N VAL A 705 -58.13 39.47 46.39
CA VAL A 705 -58.74 40.45 47.28
C VAL A 705 -60.04 39.90 47.90
N ALA A 706 -60.48 40.44 49.03
CA ALA A 706 -61.69 39.98 49.74
C ALA A 706 -62.98 40.19 48.90
N TYR A 707 -63.96 39.25 49.12
CA TYR A 707 -65.29 39.41 48.56
C TYR A 707 -65.89 40.70 49.02
N GLY A 708 -66.57 41.43 48.12
CA GLY A 708 -67.16 42.74 48.44
C GLY A 708 -66.25 43.90 48.04
N SER A 709 -64.97 43.61 47.63
CA SER A 709 -64.10 44.62 47.12
C SER A 709 -64.58 45.19 45.73
N ASP A 710 -64.38 46.45 45.46
CA ASP A 710 -64.70 47.08 44.20
C ASP A 710 -63.72 46.63 43.10
N LEU A 711 -64.27 45.86 42.16
CA LEU A 711 -63.45 45.22 41.07
C LEU A 711 -62.79 46.26 40.17
N GLU A 712 -63.52 47.38 39.82
CA GLU A 712 -63.01 48.42 38.98
C GLU A 712 -61.85 49.18 39.65
N LYS A 713 -62.02 49.46 40.95
CA LYS A 713 -60.98 50.08 41.76
C LYS A 713 -59.75 49.24 41.88
N VAL A 714 -59.91 47.91 42.10
CA VAL A 714 -58.76 46.95 42.14
C VAL A 714 -58.05 46.91 40.80
N LEU A 715 -58.79 46.80 39.67
CA LEU A 715 -58.20 46.84 38.32
C LEU A 715 -57.43 48.13 38.03
N ALA A 716 -57.98 49.28 38.43
CA ALA A 716 -57.33 50.60 38.27
C ALA A 716 -56.00 50.64 39.07
N ILE A 717 -56.00 50.19 40.35
CA ILE A 717 -54.77 50.14 41.15
C ILE A 717 -53.73 49.26 40.54
N LEU A 718 -54.10 48.07 40.13
CA LEU A 718 -53.16 47.10 39.51
C LEU A 718 -52.59 47.69 38.20
N LYS A 719 -53.39 48.33 37.37
CA LYS A 719 -52.98 48.99 36.15
C LYS A 719 -51.96 50.09 36.41
N GLU A 720 -52.29 51.02 37.31
CA GLU A 720 -51.45 52.13 37.71
C GLU A 720 -50.11 51.66 38.28
N THR A 721 -50.15 50.59 39.12
CA THR A 721 -48.93 49.99 39.68
C THR A 721 -48.03 49.45 38.57
N GLY A 722 -48.56 48.78 37.55
CA GLY A 722 -47.83 48.31 36.41
C GLY A 722 -47.26 49.45 35.53
N GLU A 723 -48.03 50.55 35.30
CA GLU A 723 -47.63 51.67 34.46
C GLU A 723 -46.55 52.53 35.13
N GLN A 724 -46.58 52.67 36.44
CA GLN A 724 -45.60 53.50 37.19
C GLN A 724 -44.26 52.79 37.44
N HIS A 725 -44.18 51.49 37.30
CA HIS A 725 -42.92 50.77 37.56
C HIS A 725 -41.90 51.01 36.43
N PRO A 726 -40.68 51.47 36.74
CA PRO A 726 -39.70 51.94 35.74
C PRO A 726 -39.15 50.82 34.80
N GLU A 727 -39.09 49.58 35.24
CA GLU A 727 -38.57 48.47 34.45
C GLU A 727 -39.66 47.72 33.67
N ILE A 728 -40.93 48.17 33.68
CA ILE A 728 -42.01 47.55 32.93
C ILE A 728 -42.11 48.22 31.56
N LEU A 729 -42.30 47.43 30.54
CA LEU A 729 -42.47 47.91 29.14
C LEU A 729 -43.84 48.55 28.99
N LYS A 730 -43.88 49.72 28.29
CA LYS A 730 -45.12 50.42 27.97
C LYS A 730 -45.88 49.82 26.82
N ASP A 731 -45.22 49.06 25.98
CA ASP A 731 -45.79 48.33 24.85
C ASP A 731 -45.30 46.85 24.88
N PRO A 732 -46.17 45.86 25.04
CA PRO A 732 -47.57 45.95 25.36
C PRO A 732 -47.83 46.57 26.78
N PRO A 733 -48.90 47.31 26.95
CA PRO A 733 -49.21 47.95 28.22
C PRO A 733 -49.57 46.92 29.34
N PRO A 734 -49.39 47.31 30.63
CA PRO A 734 -49.84 46.49 31.73
C PRO A 734 -51.34 46.17 31.66
N GLY A 735 -51.69 44.91 31.75
CA GLY A 735 -53.04 44.40 31.65
C GLY A 735 -53.46 43.66 32.92
N PRO A 736 -54.14 44.34 33.87
CA PRO A 736 -54.79 43.65 34.96
C PRO A 736 -56.05 42.94 34.46
N LEU A 737 -56.25 41.73 34.93
CA LEU A 737 -57.43 40.91 34.58
C LEU A 737 -58.03 40.33 35.83
N PHE A 738 -59.37 40.38 35.91
CA PHE A 738 -60.12 39.56 36.84
C PHE A 738 -60.22 38.14 36.28
N ILE A 739 -59.77 37.15 37.03
CA ILE A 739 -59.61 35.79 36.51
C ILE A 739 -60.84 34.93 36.92
N GLN A 740 -61.14 34.88 38.22
CA GLN A 740 -62.19 34.05 38.70
C GLN A 740 -62.63 34.47 40.12
N PHE A 741 -63.80 33.97 40.54
CA PHE A 741 -64.23 33.95 41.93
C PHE A 741 -63.55 32.74 42.62
N GLY A 742 -62.53 33.00 43.46
CA GLY A 742 -61.80 31.95 44.20
C GLY A 742 -62.56 31.51 45.46
N ASN A 743 -62.02 30.47 46.14
CA ASN A 743 -62.68 29.89 47.32
C ASN A 743 -62.81 30.89 48.48
N SER A 744 -61.89 31.83 48.61
CA SER A 744 -61.92 32.86 49.69
C SER A 744 -61.52 34.23 49.18
N SER A 745 -61.29 34.40 47.89
CA SER A 745 -60.82 35.66 47.27
C SER A 745 -61.38 35.88 45.87
N LEU A 746 -61.45 37.15 45.48
CA LEU A 746 -61.60 37.52 44.08
C LEU A 746 -60.21 37.55 43.47
N ASP A 747 -59.98 36.68 42.48
CA ASP A 747 -58.65 36.41 41.94
C ASP A 747 -58.38 37.27 40.74
N PHE A 748 -57.28 38.05 40.77
CA PHE A 748 -56.81 38.91 39.72
C PHE A 748 -55.42 38.48 39.29
N GLU A 749 -55.06 38.80 38.06
CA GLU A 749 -53.69 38.76 37.54
C GLU A 749 -53.28 40.12 37.00
N LEU A 750 -52.16 40.66 37.48
CA LEU A 750 -51.45 41.73 36.77
C LEU A 750 -50.48 41.13 35.80
N ARG A 751 -50.71 41.29 34.48
CA ARG A 751 -49.87 40.84 33.39
C ARG A 751 -49.04 42.03 32.90
N VAL A 752 -47.68 41.93 33.06
CA VAL A 752 -46.76 42.96 32.62
C VAL A 752 -45.69 42.39 31.76
N TRP A 753 -45.13 43.21 30.85
CA TRP A 753 -43.97 42.80 30.06
C TRP A 753 -42.73 43.49 30.60
N ILE A 754 -41.66 42.68 30.75
CA ILE A 754 -40.35 43.11 31.24
C ILE A 754 -39.27 42.87 30.18
N PRO A 755 -38.24 43.75 30.08
CA PRO A 755 -37.24 43.69 29.02
C PRO A 755 -36.28 42.50 29.18
N ASN A 756 -36.02 42.04 30.40
CA ASN A 756 -35.10 40.96 30.70
C ASN A 756 -35.68 39.90 31.65
N VAL A 757 -35.61 38.65 31.23
CA VAL A 757 -36.09 37.49 32.02
C VAL A 757 -35.39 37.39 33.37
N ASP A 758 -34.11 37.78 33.44
CA ASP A 758 -33.29 37.66 34.68
C ASP A 758 -33.78 38.60 35.80
N SER A 759 -34.48 39.75 35.44
CA SER A 759 -35.09 40.69 36.37
C SER A 759 -36.45 40.19 36.93
N ARG A 760 -37.00 39.08 36.42
CA ARG A 760 -38.33 38.55 36.76
C ARG A 760 -38.58 38.43 38.28
N PRO A 761 -37.66 37.77 39.07
CA PRO A 761 -37.90 37.66 40.52
C PRO A 761 -37.89 39.00 41.22
N LYS A 762 -36.99 39.91 40.88
CA LYS A 762 -36.85 41.25 41.45
C LYS A 762 -38.09 42.06 41.21
N ILE A 763 -38.48 42.18 39.94
CA ILE A 763 -39.65 42.99 39.55
C ILE A 763 -40.95 42.42 40.14
N LYS A 764 -41.07 41.07 40.20
CA LYS A 764 -42.25 40.45 40.83
C LYS A 764 -42.34 40.84 42.32
N ASN A 765 -41.25 40.80 43.07
CA ASN A 765 -41.20 41.21 44.45
C ASN A 765 -41.53 42.69 44.62
N GLU A 766 -40.94 43.58 43.82
CA GLU A 766 -41.21 45.00 43.87
C GLU A 766 -42.71 45.32 43.58
N LEU A 767 -43.30 44.65 42.59
CA LEU A 767 -44.75 44.79 42.29
C LEU A 767 -45.62 44.31 43.43
N LEU A 768 -45.31 43.16 44.01
CA LEU A 768 -46.07 42.60 45.12
C LEU A 768 -46.07 43.56 46.33
N LEU A 769 -44.88 44.12 46.66
CA LEU A 769 -44.76 45.10 47.77
C LEU A 769 -45.50 46.38 47.46
N GLU A 770 -45.45 46.89 46.24
CA GLU A 770 -46.16 48.12 45.84
C GLU A 770 -47.65 47.88 45.74
N ILE A 771 -48.13 46.71 45.32
CA ILE A 771 -49.54 46.33 45.32
C ILE A 771 -50.08 46.28 46.74
N ASP A 772 -49.35 45.64 47.67
CA ASP A 772 -49.73 45.58 49.09
C ASP A 772 -49.82 46.97 49.69
N ARG A 773 -48.85 47.85 49.47
CA ARG A 773 -48.86 49.24 49.91
C ARG A 773 -50.13 49.99 49.44
N ARG A 774 -50.43 49.96 48.15
CA ARG A 774 -51.56 50.66 47.54
C ARG A 774 -52.89 50.09 47.92
N PHE A 775 -52.99 48.79 48.11
CA PHE A 775 -54.20 48.17 48.57
C PHE A 775 -54.53 48.61 50.00
N ARG A 776 -53.56 48.73 50.87
CA ARG A 776 -53.71 49.27 52.20
C ARG A 776 -54.21 50.72 52.21
N GLU A 777 -53.57 51.56 51.35
CA GLU A 777 -53.92 52.95 51.16
C GLU A 777 -55.35 53.14 50.67
N ALA A 778 -55.77 52.24 49.75
CA ALA A 778 -57.07 52.27 49.13
C ALA A 778 -58.16 51.52 49.89
N GLY A 779 -57.83 50.90 51.07
CA GLY A 779 -58.78 50.15 51.86
C GLY A 779 -59.28 48.84 51.23
N VAL A 780 -58.44 48.26 50.31
CA VAL A 780 -58.70 46.94 49.69
C VAL A 780 -58.10 45.86 50.57
N GLU A 781 -58.93 44.94 51.03
CA GLU A 781 -58.50 43.88 51.95
C GLU A 781 -58.01 42.65 51.19
N ILE A 782 -56.90 42.11 51.62
CA ILE A 782 -56.39 40.81 51.17
C ILE A 782 -56.93 39.77 52.16
N PRO A 783 -57.77 38.83 51.70
CA PRO A 783 -58.53 37.97 52.62
C PRO A 783 -57.68 36.87 53.21
N PHE A 784 -57.98 36.55 54.51
CA PHE A 784 -57.51 35.25 55.04
C PHE A 784 -58.44 34.14 54.49
N PRO A 785 -57.95 32.85 54.49
CA PRO A 785 -58.83 31.77 54.14
C PRO A 785 -60.14 31.82 54.98
N GLN A 786 -61.24 31.86 54.26
CA GLN A 786 -62.61 31.91 54.91
C GLN A 786 -63.14 30.52 55.08
N GLN A 787 -63.69 30.24 56.21
CA GLN A 787 -64.41 29.00 56.50
C GLN A 787 -65.75 29.28 57.18
N ASP A 788 -66.81 28.74 56.60
CA ASP A 788 -68.10 28.79 57.22
C ASP A 788 -68.25 27.67 58.24
N LEU A 789 -68.35 28.02 59.52
CA LEU A 789 -68.44 27.07 60.60
C LEU A 789 -69.98 26.90 60.94
N HIS A 790 -70.53 25.77 60.59
CA HIS A 790 -71.86 25.36 61.06
C HIS A 790 -71.77 24.59 62.36
N LEU A 791 -71.96 25.30 63.46
CA LEU A 791 -71.96 24.66 64.79
C LEU A 791 -73.21 23.83 64.97
N ARG A 792 -73.13 22.50 64.90
CA ARG A 792 -74.33 21.62 65.19
C ARG A 792 -74.52 21.31 66.65
N SER A 793 -73.50 21.46 67.48
CA SER A 793 -73.60 21.32 68.94
C SER A 793 -72.48 22.09 69.59
N VAL A 794 -72.72 22.75 70.71
CA VAL A 794 -71.76 23.44 71.55
C VAL A 794 -71.72 22.77 72.91
N SER A 795 -70.59 22.37 73.39
CA SER A 795 -70.45 21.89 74.75
C SER A 795 -70.78 22.99 75.70
N PRO A 796 -71.50 22.69 76.78
CA PRO A 796 -71.90 23.71 77.74
C PRO A 796 -70.73 24.52 78.35
N GLU A 797 -69.52 24.04 78.26
CA GLU A 797 -68.30 24.67 78.81
C GLU A 797 -67.81 25.85 77.96
N ILE A 798 -68.37 25.98 76.71
CA ILE A 798 -67.89 27.03 75.77
C ILE A 798 -68.85 28.19 75.72
N LEU A 799 -70.06 28.08 76.31
CA LEU A 799 -70.99 29.18 76.44
C LEU A 799 -70.50 30.20 77.51
N PRO A 800 -70.26 31.46 77.09
CA PRO A 800 -69.85 32.44 78.10
C PRO A 800 -71.02 32.57 79.12
N MET A 801 -70.65 32.43 80.38
CA MET A 801 -71.56 32.72 81.45
C MET A 801 -72.16 34.12 81.30
N ALA A 802 -73.42 34.19 81.10
CA ALA A 802 -74.15 35.48 81.08
C ALA A 802 -73.81 36.22 82.32
N PRO A 803 -73.47 37.50 82.30
CA PRO A 803 -73.28 38.27 83.51
C PRO A 803 -74.59 38.32 84.27
N ASN A 804 -74.63 37.70 85.51
CA ASN A 804 -75.74 37.90 86.41
C ASN A 804 -76.00 39.37 86.67
N ARG A 805 -77.12 39.76 86.44
CA ARG A 805 -77.68 40.93 87.15
C ARG A 805 -77.99 40.58 88.60
#